data_1bcfd0f4e7a7557d3213de681f69e4a5
#
_entry.id   1bcfd0f4e7a7557d3213de681f69e4a5
#
_cell.length_a   1.000
_cell.length_b   1.000
_cell.length_c   1.000
_cell.angle_alpha   90.00
_cell.angle_beta   90.00
_cell.angle_gamma   90.00
#
_symmetry.space_group_name_H-M   'P 1'
#
loop_
_entity.id
_entity.type
_entity.pdbx_description
1 polymer ?
#
loop_
_entity_poly.entity_id
_entity_poly.type
_entity_poly.pdbx_seq_one_letter_code
_entity_poly.pdbx_strand_id
1 'polypeptide(L)'
;MHTPWAFPRARLAVSLLVPLLSWSCAGGAPEEQDVSSGDTPRGEAPSAPGEASPLGTAAEALETVLVASGATWRYLDTGVDLGTGWTAPGYADGAWASGASPLGYAETDLSTTVSFGSNTASKHITTYFRRAFTVTDAASVRELRLRLQRDDGAIVYLNGVEVLRSNLPSGTVGYRTLAPATISLPVEEQTWHEQPLDTAALRTGTNVLAVELHQSAANTSDARFDLDLSATVAPAPSPISQCYPFDMPATSVLRAAPKKVFGFYYPIFPISIDNKAPAEDHWTSWLTPEARGGEYANIGGLMRDRPLPRAPWADSAWRQRDFEVEVRRAIAAGMDGFLYEHPYRVSSDTRNNQLTTMLAAAAAVDPEFRIVLSPDFPTEATGTTDGLVSMIASVANHPSVHRLDGAVVLASFNPERKSVAWWTEVKTRLASQGIQVTYWPLLSYTGDVTKYAEWNNLVTGFSTWGERTAQSGEAMRRWSVESHRRGKRWMSPVAFEDVRHKLTDSENSSRVYWEAQNSLAFRTQFEKAMEGDADWVTLLTLTDYGESWMTASRERGYVIMDWIAYYTTWFKTGQRPTIVRDTLYYTHRRHRTDAPFDATKQTARAMKLRGGVAASNQVELLAFLKEPGRLVITQGTDVRTLDVTSAGVTAFHAPLVPGTTPVFELQRNGVTVQRLQSTTPVVAQTVYQDFMYHAGGGRSCARP
;
A
#
# COMPACT_ATOMS: atom_id res chain seq x y z
N MET A 1 -44.62 38.01 -30.85
CA MET A 1 -45.15 38.23 -29.48
C MET A 1 -44.45 37.28 -28.56
N HIS A 2 -43.39 37.68 -27.93
CA HIS A 2 -42.83 37.18 -26.66
C HIS A 2 -41.52 37.91 -26.41
N THR A 3 -41.57 38.78 -25.45
CA THR A 3 -40.48 39.63 -24.93
C THR A 3 -39.55 38.81 -24.05
N PRO A 4 -38.20 39.00 -24.09
CA PRO A 4 -37.28 38.44 -23.13
C PRO A 4 -37.09 39.38 -21.94
N TRP A 5 -37.03 38.78 -20.75
CA TRP A 5 -36.77 39.45 -19.49
C TRP A 5 -35.28 39.80 -19.35
N ALA A 6 -35.00 41.09 -19.18
CA ALA A 6 -33.69 41.62 -18.84
C ALA A 6 -33.59 41.78 -17.32
N PHE A 7 -32.49 41.25 -16.72
CA PHE A 7 -32.12 41.56 -15.33
C PHE A 7 -31.07 42.67 -15.28
N PRO A 8 -31.19 43.63 -14.38
CA PRO A 8 -30.27 44.74 -14.28
C PRO A 8 -29.01 44.36 -13.51
N ARG A 9 -27.86 44.81 -14.02
CA ARG A 9 -26.56 44.77 -13.35
C ARG A 9 -26.50 45.84 -12.28
N ALA A 10 -26.49 45.48 -11.00
CA ALA A 10 -26.09 46.36 -9.92
C ALA A 10 -24.59 46.15 -9.64
N ARG A 11 -23.80 47.19 -9.92
CA ARG A 11 -22.43 47.33 -9.42
C ARG A 11 -22.50 47.88 -8.00
N LEU A 12 -22.12 47.10 -7.01
CA LEU A 12 -21.74 47.63 -5.68
C LEU A 12 -20.21 47.49 -5.55
N ALA A 13 -19.57 48.65 -5.57
CA ALA A 13 -18.21 48.80 -5.10
C ALA A 13 -18.26 48.93 -3.57
N VAL A 14 -17.71 47.95 -2.88
CA VAL A 14 -17.43 48.03 -1.43
C VAL A 14 -15.93 48.07 -1.27
N SER A 15 -15.40 49.26 -1.00
CA SER A 15 -14.06 49.44 -0.51
C SER A 15 -14.03 49.06 0.97
N LEU A 16 -13.33 47.96 1.31
CA LEU A 16 -12.97 47.65 2.68
C LEU A 16 -11.47 47.81 2.84
N LEU A 17 -11.09 48.85 3.56
CA LEU A 17 -9.77 49.04 4.14
C LEU A 17 -9.58 47.96 5.21
N VAL A 18 -8.54 47.17 5.05
CA VAL A 18 -8.00 46.26 6.08
C VAL A 18 -6.64 46.81 6.48
N PRO A 19 -6.35 46.96 7.78
CA PRO A 19 -5.05 47.48 8.21
C PRO A 19 -3.97 46.42 8.03
N LEU A 20 -2.87 46.82 7.39
CA LEU A 20 -1.62 46.12 7.24
C LEU A 20 -0.93 45.96 8.59
N LEU A 21 -0.80 44.78 9.10
CA LEU A 21 0.22 44.41 10.08
C LEU A 21 1.35 43.72 9.36
N SER A 22 2.40 44.48 9.10
CA SER A 22 3.67 44.01 8.57
C SER A 22 4.45 43.27 9.62
N TRP A 23 4.73 41.97 9.40
CA TRP A 23 5.80 41.26 10.09
C TRP A 23 6.91 40.96 9.12
N SER A 24 7.99 41.75 9.32
CA SER A 24 9.29 41.59 8.70
C SER A 24 10.02 40.45 9.40
N CYS A 25 10.32 39.38 8.72
CA CYS A 25 11.30 38.38 9.15
C CYS A 25 12.66 38.78 8.56
N ALA A 26 13.44 39.51 9.34
CA ALA A 26 14.88 39.65 9.15
C ALA A 26 15.55 38.38 9.69
N GLY A 27 16.26 37.67 8.85
CA GLY A 27 17.13 36.58 9.25
C GLY A 27 18.42 37.11 9.88
N GLY A 28 18.68 36.73 11.12
CA GLY A 28 19.98 36.84 11.74
C GLY A 28 20.46 35.44 12.13
N ALA A 29 21.61 35.05 11.62
CA ALA A 29 22.32 33.85 12.06
C ALA A 29 22.85 34.09 13.49
N PRO A 30 22.84 33.08 14.38
CA PRO A 30 23.57 33.19 15.62
C PRO A 30 25.04 32.84 15.40
N GLU A 31 25.89 33.72 15.91
CA GLU A 31 27.35 33.53 16.05
C GLU A 31 27.66 32.37 17.00
N GLU A 32 28.64 31.58 16.64
CA GLU A 32 29.31 30.62 17.52
C GLU A 32 30.01 31.36 18.65
N GLN A 33 29.63 31.05 19.89
CA GLN A 33 30.46 31.38 21.06
C GLN A 33 31.15 30.11 21.54
N ASP A 34 32.46 30.17 21.44
CA ASP A 34 33.46 29.28 21.98
C ASP A 34 33.46 29.40 23.52
N VAL A 35 33.25 28.30 24.24
CA VAL A 35 33.47 28.24 25.70
C VAL A 35 34.29 27.00 26.02
N SER A 36 35.50 27.29 26.48
CA SER A 36 36.55 26.41 26.94
C SER A 36 36.17 25.64 28.22
N SER A 37 36.60 24.40 28.27
CA SER A 37 37.12 23.54 29.33
C SER A 37 36.67 23.74 30.79
N GLY A 38 36.17 22.64 31.38
CA GLY A 38 36.10 22.44 32.83
C GLY A 38 35.38 21.16 33.23
N ASP A 39 36.19 20.23 33.73
CA ASP A 39 35.86 19.15 34.70
C ASP A 39 34.84 18.04 34.35
N THR A 40 35.41 16.84 34.23
CA THR A 40 34.75 15.53 34.34
C THR A 40 34.39 15.15 35.80
N PRO A 41 33.24 14.54 36.00
CA PRO A 41 33.12 13.42 36.93
C PRO A 41 32.84 12.09 36.21
N ARG A 42 33.56 11.07 36.64
CA ARG A 42 33.28 9.68 36.32
C ARG A 42 31.89 9.29 36.76
N GLY A 43 31.08 8.76 35.84
CA GLY A 43 29.79 8.15 36.11
C GLY A 43 29.47 7.10 35.08
N GLU A 44 29.35 5.90 35.54
CA GLU A 44 28.66 4.70 35.04
C GLU A 44 28.42 4.54 33.53
N ALA A 45 28.92 3.41 33.02
CA ALA A 45 28.61 2.92 31.65
C ALA A 45 27.10 2.71 31.51
N PRO A 46 26.49 3.12 30.38
CA PRO A 46 25.11 2.75 30.11
C PRO A 46 25.05 1.24 29.76
N SER A 47 24.15 0.56 30.49
CA SER A 47 23.71 -0.80 30.16
C SER A 47 23.34 -0.91 28.67
N ALA A 48 23.75 -2.02 28.07
CA ALA A 48 23.41 -2.37 26.69
C ALA A 48 21.90 -2.20 26.42
N PRO A 49 21.52 -1.73 25.23
CA PRO A 49 20.11 -1.71 24.84
C PRO A 49 19.58 -3.14 24.88
N GLY A 50 18.51 -3.37 25.61
CA GLY A 50 17.78 -4.63 25.61
C GLY A 50 17.45 -5.01 24.18
N GLU A 51 17.61 -6.27 23.87
CA GLU A 51 17.20 -6.88 22.61
C GLU A 51 15.76 -6.45 22.31
N ALA A 52 15.59 -5.71 21.22
CA ALA A 52 14.29 -5.42 20.68
C ALA A 52 13.64 -6.75 20.30
N SER A 53 12.56 -7.10 20.98
CA SER A 53 11.69 -8.19 20.56
C SER A 53 11.40 -8.05 19.07
N PRO A 54 11.48 -9.11 18.27
CA PRO A 54 11.12 -9.05 16.86
C PRO A 54 9.60 -8.85 16.76
N LEU A 55 9.16 -7.60 16.65
CA LEU A 55 7.82 -7.24 16.20
C LEU A 55 7.77 -7.38 14.68
N GLY A 56 7.80 -8.60 14.22
CA GLY A 56 7.52 -8.99 12.86
C GLY A 56 6.36 -9.96 12.88
N THR A 57 5.13 -9.47 13.03
CA THR A 57 4.00 -10.26 12.56
C THR A 57 4.08 -10.24 11.04
N ALA A 58 4.69 -11.30 10.50
CA ALA A 58 4.48 -11.69 9.11
C ALA A 58 2.97 -11.63 8.85
N ALA A 59 2.58 -11.13 7.68
CA ALA A 59 1.21 -11.28 7.19
C ALA A 59 0.77 -12.71 7.49
N GLU A 60 -0.32 -12.90 8.22
CA GLU A 60 -0.78 -14.22 8.63
C GLU A 60 -0.85 -15.10 7.39
N ALA A 61 0.05 -16.05 7.32
CA ALA A 61 0.08 -17.03 6.28
C ALA A 61 -1.16 -17.90 6.47
N LEU A 62 -1.92 -18.10 5.41
CA LEU A 62 -3.17 -18.84 5.46
C LEU A 62 -2.86 -20.31 5.70
N GLU A 63 -3.30 -20.86 6.85
CA GLU A 63 -3.24 -22.29 7.09
C GLU A 63 -4.29 -22.99 6.20
N THR A 64 -3.84 -23.93 5.39
CA THR A 64 -4.66 -24.71 4.49
C THR A 64 -4.53 -26.19 4.85
N VAL A 65 -5.65 -26.84 5.12
CA VAL A 65 -5.67 -28.29 5.36
C VAL A 65 -5.59 -29.00 4.01
N LEU A 66 -4.50 -29.75 3.77
CA LEU A 66 -4.29 -30.56 2.57
C LEU A 66 -4.90 -31.94 2.69
N VAL A 67 -4.78 -32.56 3.87
CA VAL A 67 -5.44 -33.80 4.27
C VAL A 67 -5.98 -33.63 5.66
N ALA A 68 -7.28 -33.73 5.83
CA ALA A 68 -7.91 -33.61 7.14
C ALA A 68 -7.79 -34.93 7.95
N SER A 69 -7.73 -34.83 9.27
CA SER A 69 -8.02 -35.95 10.17
C SER A 69 -9.40 -36.55 9.84
N GLY A 70 -9.60 -37.84 9.97
CA GLY A 70 -10.83 -38.50 9.57
C GLY A 70 -10.96 -38.72 8.06
N ALA A 71 -9.94 -38.41 7.26
CA ALA A 71 -9.99 -38.53 5.82
C ALA A 71 -10.08 -39.98 5.34
N THR A 72 -10.62 -40.20 4.13
CA THR A 72 -10.68 -41.52 3.52
C THR A 72 -9.34 -41.95 2.95
N TRP A 73 -8.84 -43.11 3.34
CA TRP A 73 -7.60 -43.70 2.86
C TRP A 73 -7.89 -44.96 2.06
N ARG A 74 -7.03 -45.26 1.07
CA ARG A 74 -6.90 -46.63 0.54
C ARG A 74 -5.99 -47.39 1.46
N TYR A 75 -6.34 -48.68 1.75
CA TYR A 75 -5.55 -49.50 2.63
C TYR A 75 -5.43 -50.94 2.11
N LEU A 76 -4.32 -51.59 2.46
CA LEU A 76 -4.08 -53.01 2.21
C LEU A 76 -3.67 -53.71 3.50
N ASP A 77 -4.55 -54.60 3.97
CA ASP A 77 -4.49 -55.31 5.25
C ASP A 77 -4.42 -56.84 5.05
N THR A 78 -3.94 -57.29 3.90
CA THR A 78 -3.92 -58.71 3.50
C THR A 78 -2.66 -59.48 3.95
N GLY A 79 -1.70 -58.82 4.60
CA GLY A 79 -0.45 -59.43 5.05
C GLY A 79 0.55 -59.73 3.96
N VAL A 80 0.49 -59.05 2.83
CA VAL A 80 1.40 -59.22 1.68
C VAL A 80 2.57 -58.27 1.80
N ASP A 81 3.77 -58.70 1.52
CA ASP A 81 4.96 -57.86 1.40
C ASP A 81 4.97 -57.16 0.03
N LEU A 82 4.86 -55.81 0.03
CA LEU A 82 4.85 -55.00 -1.18
C LEU A 82 6.24 -54.53 -1.65
N GLY A 83 7.31 -54.87 -0.90
CA GLY A 83 8.62 -54.28 -1.14
C GLY A 83 8.60 -52.77 -0.98
N THR A 84 9.25 -51.99 -1.87
CA THR A 84 9.35 -50.52 -1.77
C THR A 84 8.56 -49.75 -2.85
N GLY A 85 8.14 -50.42 -3.91
CA GLY A 85 7.52 -49.74 -5.08
C GLY A 85 6.15 -49.09 -4.81
N TRP A 86 5.47 -49.53 -3.76
CA TRP A 86 4.13 -49.08 -3.40
C TRP A 86 4.11 -47.60 -2.90
N THR A 87 5.24 -47.04 -2.51
CA THR A 87 5.33 -45.66 -2.06
C THR A 87 5.26 -44.62 -3.20
N ALA A 88 5.54 -45.09 -4.44
CA ALA A 88 5.63 -44.22 -5.61
C ALA A 88 4.26 -43.62 -5.99
N PRO A 89 4.20 -42.36 -6.45
CA PRO A 89 2.93 -41.71 -6.84
C PRO A 89 2.13 -42.45 -7.89
N GLY A 90 2.80 -43.11 -8.84
CA GLY A 90 2.15 -43.84 -9.94
C GLY A 90 1.78 -45.29 -9.61
N TYR A 91 1.90 -45.75 -8.37
CA TYR A 91 1.53 -47.12 -7.98
C TYR A 91 0.01 -47.32 -8.12
N ALA A 92 -0.38 -48.48 -8.67
CA ALA A 92 -1.77 -48.86 -8.92
C ALA A 92 -2.43 -49.40 -7.66
N ASP A 93 -3.03 -48.54 -6.85
CA ASP A 93 -3.75 -48.90 -5.61
C ASP A 93 -5.28 -49.03 -5.81
N GLY A 94 -5.75 -49.09 -7.06
CA GLY A 94 -7.18 -49.14 -7.39
C GLY A 94 -7.94 -50.33 -6.83
N ALA A 95 -7.25 -51.46 -6.58
CA ALA A 95 -7.80 -52.68 -5.99
C ALA A 95 -7.79 -52.70 -4.44
N TRP A 96 -7.16 -51.69 -3.80
CA TRP A 96 -7.10 -51.63 -2.35
C TRP A 96 -8.46 -51.29 -1.77
N ALA A 97 -8.77 -51.74 -0.54
CA ALA A 97 -9.94 -51.34 0.20
C ALA A 97 -9.87 -49.81 0.52
N SER A 98 -10.98 -49.22 0.94
CA SER A 98 -11.07 -47.81 1.23
C SER A 98 -11.92 -47.56 2.46
N GLY A 99 -11.51 -46.69 3.38
CA GLY A 99 -12.19 -46.35 4.60
C GLY A 99 -11.72 -45.06 5.21
N ALA A 100 -12.59 -44.41 6.04
CA ALA A 100 -12.23 -43.21 6.77
C ALA A 100 -11.33 -43.52 7.97
N SER A 101 -10.38 -42.64 8.29
CA SER A 101 -9.60 -42.72 9.53
C SER A 101 -10.41 -42.23 10.75
N PRO A 102 -10.10 -42.66 11.98
CA PRO A 102 -9.04 -43.61 12.35
C PRO A 102 -9.34 -45.01 11.82
N LEU A 103 -8.29 -45.63 11.25
CA LEU A 103 -8.34 -47.03 10.81
C LEU A 103 -7.51 -47.90 11.76
N GLY A 104 -7.99 -49.09 12.06
CA GLY A 104 -7.31 -49.97 12.98
C GLY A 104 -8.15 -51.22 13.33
N TYR A 105 -7.84 -51.87 14.43
CA TYR A 105 -8.65 -52.94 14.99
C TYR A 105 -8.61 -52.92 16.53
N ALA A 106 -9.66 -53.47 17.16
CA ALA A 106 -9.84 -53.66 18.60
C ALA A 106 -9.88 -52.37 19.46
N GLU A 107 -10.03 -51.19 18.86
CA GLU A 107 -10.37 -49.96 19.54
C GLU A 107 -11.85 -49.57 19.32
N THR A 108 -12.40 -48.70 20.21
CA THR A 108 -13.84 -48.40 20.26
C THR A 108 -14.29 -47.24 19.39
N ASP A 109 -13.33 -46.36 19.00
CA ASP A 109 -13.59 -45.12 18.28
C ASP A 109 -13.10 -45.11 16.82
N LEU A 110 -12.80 -46.32 16.27
CA LEU A 110 -12.40 -46.47 14.88
C LEU A 110 -13.53 -46.19 13.91
N SER A 111 -13.23 -45.39 12.86
CA SER A 111 -14.13 -45.24 11.74
C SER A 111 -14.13 -46.37 10.76
N THR A 112 -12.98 -47.10 10.66
CA THR A 112 -12.82 -48.25 9.79
C THR A 112 -12.02 -49.34 10.49
N THR A 113 -12.57 -50.56 10.51
CA THR A 113 -11.85 -51.72 11.03
C THR A 113 -11.06 -52.40 9.89
N VAL A 114 -9.73 -52.56 10.08
CA VAL A 114 -8.83 -53.31 9.16
C VAL A 114 -8.68 -54.74 9.64
N SER A 115 -8.33 -55.64 8.71
CA SER A 115 -8.09 -57.04 9.03
C SER A 115 -6.66 -57.23 9.58
N PHE A 116 -6.53 -57.98 10.65
CA PHE A 116 -5.27 -58.49 11.16
C PHE A 116 -4.94 -59.91 10.70
N GLY A 117 -5.75 -60.48 9.84
CA GLY A 117 -5.67 -61.90 9.43
C GLY A 117 -6.56 -62.82 10.24
N SER A 118 -6.48 -64.12 10.01
CA SER A 118 -7.36 -65.13 10.63
C SER A 118 -6.85 -65.68 11.97
N ASN A 119 -5.59 -65.36 12.36
CA ASN A 119 -4.96 -65.93 13.56
C ASN A 119 -4.60 -64.79 14.54
N THR A 120 -5.26 -64.73 15.68
CA THR A 120 -5.04 -63.71 16.72
C THR A 120 -3.65 -63.80 17.39
N ALA A 121 -3.01 -65.00 17.35
CA ALA A 121 -1.67 -65.19 17.87
C ALA A 121 -0.55 -64.92 16.83
N SER A 122 -0.92 -64.67 15.57
CA SER A 122 0.02 -64.40 14.47
C SER A 122 -0.65 -63.44 13.47
N LYS A 123 -0.81 -62.20 13.92
CA LYS A 123 -1.40 -61.11 13.14
C LYS A 123 -0.45 -60.57 12.09
N HIS A 124 -0.97 -59.85 11.12
CA HIS A 124 -0.15 -59.13 10.14
C HIS A 124 0.68 -58.06 10.86
N ILE A 125 1.99 -58.02 10.56
CA ILE A 125 2.91 -57.06 11.17
C ILE A 125 2.71 -55.66 10.55
N THR A 126 2.47 -55.61 9.24
CA THR A 126 2.37 -54.34 8.50
C THR A 126 1.05 -54.21 7.80
N THR A 127 0.43 -53.04 7.97
CA THR A 127 -0.72 -52.55 7.20
C THR A 127 -0.31 -51.30 6.41
N TYR A 128 -0.72 -51.21 5.13
CA TYR A 128 -0.33 -50.12 4.23
C TYR A 128 -1.50 -49.22 3.97
N PHE A 129 -1.23 -47.88 3.92
CA PHE A 129 -2.24 -46.86 3.64
C PHE A 129 -1.73 -45.91 2.53
N ARG A 130 -2.62 -45.44 1.67
CA ARG A 130 -2.29 -44.50 0.62
C ARG A 130 -3.42 -43.46 0.45
N ARG A 131 -3.05 -42.21 0.18
CA ARG A 131 -3.99 -41.16 -0.14
C ARG A 131 -3.38 -40.15 -1.11
N ALA A 132 -4.09 -39.88 -2.20
CA ALA A 132 -3.80 -38.76 -3.09
C ALA A 132 -4.45 -37.47 -2.59
N PHE A 133 -3.76 -36.35 -2.77
CA PHE A 133 -4.24 -35.01 -2.49
C PHE A 133 -3.69 -34.02 -3.53
N THR A 134 -4.28 -32.83 -3.65
CA THR A 134 -3.89 -31.86 -4.67
C THR A 134 -3.32 -30.60 -4.02
N VAL A 135 -2.21 -30.10 -4.57
CA VAL A 135 -1.63 -28.81 -4.22
C VAL A 135 -1.69 -27.90 -5.46
N THR A 136 -2.33 -26.76 -5.32
CA THR A 136 -2.55 -25.82 -6.44
C THR A 136 -1.23 -25.21 -6.92
N ASP A 137 -0.38 -24.80 -5.98
CA ASP A 137 0.94 -24.22 -6.25
C ASP A 137 1.90 -24.58 -5.11
N ALA A 138 2.81 -25.53 -5.35
CA ALA A 138 3.78 -25.97 -4.36
C ALA A 138 4.80 -24.87 -4.01
N ALA A 139 5.10 -23.94 -4.93
CA ALA A 139 6.03 -22.86 -4.68
C ALA A 139 5.49 -21.82 -3.69
N SER A 140 4.16 -21.75 -3.53
CA SER A 140 3.50 -20.87 -2.55
C SER A 140 3.53 -21.42 -1.13
N VAL A 141 3.81 -22.73 -0.94
CA VAL A 141 3.86 -23.37 0.39
C VAL A 141 5.12 -22.93 1.12
N ARG A 142 4.96 -22.36 2.31
CA ARG A 142 6.05 -21.89 3.18
C ARG A 142 6.43 -22.89 4.24
N GLU A 143 5.40 -23.51 4.82
CA GLU A 143 5.57 -24.54 5.85
C GLU A 143 4.62 -25.69 5.56
N LEU A 144 5.05 -26.89 5.90
CA LEU A 144 4.25 -28.11 5.80
C LEU A 144 4.31 -28.80 7.15
N ARG A 145 3.15 -29.10 7.72
CA ARG A 145 3.01 -29.70 9.04
C ARG A 145 2.21 -31.00 8.92
N LEU A 146 2.78 -32.08 9.42
CA LEU A 146 2.13 -33.38 9.49
C LEU A 146 1.86 -33.73 10.96
N ARG A 147 0.64 -34.27 11.23
CA ARG A 147 0.31 -34.89 12.51
C ARG A 147 -0.10 -36.35 12.26
N LEU A 148 0.40 -37.23 13.08
CA LEU A 148 0.21 -38.69 12.96
C LEU A 148 -0.26 -39.29 14.28
N GLN A 149 -1.33 -40.05 14.27
CA GLN A 149 -1.64 -41.02 15.30
C GLN A 149 -1.24 -42.41 14.79
N ARG A 150 -0.51 -43.16 15.59
CA ARG A 150 -0.06 -44.52 15.24
C ARG A 150 0.06 -45.42 16.47
N ASP A 151 -0.30 -46.67 16.28
CA ASP A 151 -0.09 -47.76 17.22
C ASP A 151 0.33 -49.05 16.42
N ASP A 152 1.59 -49.54 16.55
CA ASP A 152 2.70 -49.10 17.42
C ASP A 152 3.68 -48.15 16.72
N GLY A 153 4.12 -48.43 15.48
CA GLY A 153 5.11 -47.66 14.74
C GLY A 153 4.69 -47.39 13.30
N ALA A 154 5.17 -46.29 12.70
CA ALA A 154 4.86 -45.98 11.31
C ALA A 154 6.01 -45.27 10.58
N ILE A 155 6.04 -45.45 9.24
CA ILE A 155 6.81 -44.60 8.31
C ILE A 155 5.81 -43.91 7.38
N VAL A 156 6.01 -42.61 7.17
CA VAL A 156 5.26 -41.81 6.22
C VAL A 156 6.14 -41.39 5.06
N TYR A 157 5.63 -41.58 3.85
CA TYR A 157 6.28 -41.16 2.59
C TYR A 157 5.42 -40.11 1.89
N LEU A 158 6.07 -39.06 1.42
CA LEU A 158 5.45 -38.06 0.53
C LEU A 158 6.07 -38.23 -0.87
N ASN A 159 5.27 -38.58 -1.85
CA ASN A 159 5.71 -38.79 -3.23
C ASN A 159 6.86 -39.80 -3.38
N GLY A 160 6.89 -40.79 -2.51
CA GLY A 160 7.93 -41.83 -2.49
C GLY A 160 9.17 -41.50 -1.66
N VAL A 161 9.23 -40.30 -1.08
CA VAL A 161 10.35 -39.89 -0.18
C VAL A 161 9.89 -40.06 1.27
N GLU A 162 10.67 -40.74 2.10
CA GLU A 162 10.42 -40.85 3.54
C GLU A 162 10.50 -39.47 4.20
N VAL A 163 9.41 -39.03 4.86
CA VAL A 163 9.32 -37.74 5.50
C VAL A 163 9.12 -37.79 7.02
N LEU A 164 8.68 -38.94 7.52
CA LEU A 164 8.54 -39.17 8.96
C LEU A 164 8.75 -40.65 9.27
N ARG A 165 9.49 -40.91 10.32
CA ARG A 165 9.62 -42.24 10.94
C ARG A 165 9.37 -42.14 12.43
N SER A 166 8.39 -42.91 12.94
CA SER A 166 7.99 -42.87 14.34
C SER A 166 7.96 -44.29 14.89
N ASN A 167 8.67 -44.52 15.99
CA ASN A 167 8.80 -45.85 16.68
C ASN A 167 9.17 -47.00 15.71
N LEU A 168 10.13 -46.77 14.83
CA LEU A 168 10.74 -47.81 13.97
C LEU A 168 12.26 -47.67 13.94
N PRO A 169 13.03 -48.79 13.78
CA PRO A 169 14.49 -48.74 13.79
C PRO A 169 15.04 -47.94 12.61
N SER A 170 16.25 -47.42 12.77
CA SER A 170 16.99 -46.78 11.67
C SER A 170 17.42 -47.83 10.63
N GLY A 171 17.60 -47.37 9.38
CA GLY A 171 18.00 -48.24 8.26
C GLY A 171 16.80 -48.83 7.52
N THR A 172 17.02 -49.94 6.82
CA THR A 172 15.98 -50.56 5.99
C THR A 172 14.91 -51.23 6.85
N VAL A 173 13.65 -50.84 6.58
CA VAL A 173 12.45 -51.42 7.16
C VAL A 173 11.78 -52.30 6.11
N GLY A 174 11.42 -53.50 6.46
CA GLY A 174 10.68 -54.41 5.59
C GLY A 174 9.39 -54.84 6.28
N TYR A 175 8.55 -55.56 5.54
CA TYR A 175 7.23 -56.00 5.98
C TYR A 175 7.18 -56.64 7.39
N ARG A 176 8.22 -57.39 7.81
CA ARG A 176 8.27 -58.07 9.12
C ARG A 176 9.05 -57.29 10.19
N THR A 177 9.47 -56.07 9.91
CA THR A 177 10.14 -55.25 10.90
C THR A 177 9.15 -54.88 12.00
N LEU A 178 9.50 -55.17 13.24
CA LEU A 178 8.66 -54.85 14.40
C LEU A 178 8.97 -53.45 14.91
N ALA A 179 7.97 -52.78 15.46
CA ALA A 179 8.16 -51.55 16.22
C ALA A 179 8.96 -51.87 17.52
N PRO A 180 9.98 -51.07 17.88
CA PRO A 180 10.83 -51.34 19.07
C PRO A 180 10.08 -51.24 20.41
N ALA A 181 9.03 -50.40 20.50
CA ALA A 181 8.24 -50.23 21.69
C ALA A 181 6.76 -50.51 21.39
N THR A 182 6.10 -51.19 22.33
CA THR A 182 4.64 -51.37 22.29
C THR A 182 3.96 -50.10 22.84
N ILE A 183 2.98 -49.59 22.15
CA ILE A 183 2.04 -48.58 22.65
C ILE A 183 0.85 -49.32 23.23
N SER A 184 0.49 -49.02 24.45
CA SER A 184 -0.54 -49.81 25.15
C SER A 184 -1.46 -48.97 26.06
N LEU A 185 -1.27 -47.67 26.07
CA LEU A 185 -2.12 -46.76 26.84
C LEU A 185 -3.00 -45.97 25.87
N PRO A 186 -4.34 -45.93 26.06
CA PRO A 186 -5.24 -45.24 25.17
C PRO A 186 -4.88 -43.75 24.94
N VAL A 187 -4.29 -43.10 25.94
CA VAL A 187 -3.81 -41.71 25.82
C VAL A 187 -2.58 -41.62 24.87
N GLU A 188 -1.73 -42.65 24.80
CA GLU A 188 -0.57 -42.66 23.91
C GLU A 188 -0.97 -43.03 22.48
N GLU A 189 -1.90 -43.96 22.30
CA GLU A 189 -2.46 -44.37 21.02
C GLU A 189 -3.17 -43.24 20.30
N GLN A 190 -3.84 -42.35 21.06
CA GLN A 190 -4.55 -41.17 20.56
C GLN A 190 -3.67 -39.91 20.51
N THR A 191 -2.38 -40.01 20.87
CA THR A 191 -1.47 -38.88 20.85
C THR A 191 -1.11 -38.52 19.40
N TRP A 192 -1.25 -37.22 19.07
CA TRP A 192 -0.78 -36.68 17.81
C TRP A 192 0.73 -36.39 17.84
N HIS A 193 1.49 -37.13 17.02
CA HIS A 193 2.91 -36.88 16.79
C HIS A 193 3.05 -35.83 15.68
N GLU A 194 3.47 -34.63 16.04
CA GLU A 194 3.58 -33.51 15.13
C GLU A 194 5.01 -33.37 14.59
N GLN A 195 5.15 -33.17 13.28
CA GLN A 195 6.40 -32.97 12.59
C GLN A 195 6.30 -31.91 11.50
N PRO A 196 7.18 -30.87 11.52
CA PRO A 196 7.38 -30.03 10.35
C PRO A 196 8.08 -30.83 9.25
N LEU A 197 7.59 -30.69 8.00
CA LEU A 197 8.16 -31.39 6.85
C LEU A 197 8.86 -30.42 5.91
N ASP A 198 9.90 -30.94 5.20
CA ASP A 198 10.50 -30.20 4.10
C ASP A 198 9.53 -30.10 2.92
N THR A 199 9.31 -28.89 2.42
CA THR A 199 8.45 -28.63 1.28
C THR A 199 9.02 -29.12 -0.05
N ALA A 200 10.30 -29.47 -0.12
CA ALA A 200 10.98 -29.93 -1.34
C ALA A 200 10.39 -31.22 -1.94
N ALA A 201 9.75 -32.07 -1.12
CA ALA A 201 9.06 -33.26 -1.60
C ALA A 201 7.67 -32.98 -2.21
N LEU A 202 7.13 -31.77 -2.04
CA LEU A 202 5.79 -31.38 -2.50
C LEU A 202 5.82 -30.99 -3.99
N ARG A 203 4.75 -31.27 -4.72
CA ARG A 203 4.62 -30.98 -6.16
C ARG A 203 3.32 -30.20 -6.42
N THR A 204 3.35 -29.30 -7.36
CA THR A 204 2.12 -28.72 -7.92
C THR A 204 1.33 -29.80 -8.64
N GLY A 205 0.03 -29.86 -8.38
CA GLY A 205 -0.85 -30.91 -8.86
C GLY A 205 -1.00 -32.05 -7.84
N THR A 206 -1.13 -33.29 -8.32
CA THR A 206 -1.39 -34.46 -7.48
C THR A 206 -0.14 -34.90 -6.71
N ASN A 207 -0.29 -35.06 -5.41
CA ASN A 207 0.67 -35.62 -4.46
C ASN A 207 0.10 -36.87 -3.82
N VAL A 208 0.95 -37.76 -3.30
CA VAL A 208 0.56 -38.99 -2.62
C VAL A 208 1.26 -39.10 -1.29
N LEU A 209 0.49 -39.29 -0.22
CA LEU A 209 0.96 -39.83 1.05
C LEU A 209 0.83 -41.35 1.01
N ALA A 210 1.88 -42.03 1.44
CA ALA A 210 1.90 -43.47 1.64
C ALA A 210 2.43 -43.76 3.05
N VAL A 211 1.79 -44.65 3.77
CA VAL A 211 2.12 -44.98 5.18
C VAL A 211 2.17 -46.49 5.37
N GLU A 212 3.21 -46.97 6.03
CA GLU A 212 3.22 -48.33 6.60
C GLU A 212 3.13 -48.23 8.11
N LEU A 213 2.17 -49.00 8.68
CA LEU A 213 1.94 -49.14 10.12
C LEU A 213 2.45 -50.47 10.55
N HIS A 214 3.31 -50.52 11.55
CA HIS A 214 3.99 -51.73 12.03
C HIS A 214 3.61 -52.03 13.47
N GLN A 215 3.34 -53.29 13.74
CA GLN A 215 3.09 -53.80 15.08
C GLN A 215 4.42 -54.10 15.81
N SER A 216 4.46 -53.99 17.14
CA SER A 216 5.62 -54.35 17.97
C SER A 216 5.77 -55.88 18.18
N ALA A 217 4.68 -56.62 17.96
CA ALA A 217 4.65 -58.08 18.01
C ALA A 217 3.50 -58.65 17.16
N ALA A 218 3.57 -59.90 16.78
CA ALA A 218 2.52 -60.56 16.01
C ALA A 218 1.23 -60.83 16.83
N ASN A 219 1.22 -60.58 18.12
CA ASN A 219 0.08 -60.81 19.01
C ASN A 219 -0.33 -59.54 19.77
N THR A 220 0.05 -58.35 19.28
CA THR A 220 -0.46 -57.09 19.86
C THR A 220 -1.97 -57.04 19.97
N SER A 221 -2.51 -56.27 20.96
CA SER A 221 -3.93 -56.16 21.21
C SER A 221 -4.69 -55.52 20.07
N ASP A 222 -4.21 -54.41 19.57
CA ASP A 222 -4.88 -53.41 18.76
C ASP A 222 -3.97 -52.78 17.70
N ALA A 223 -4.54 -51.87 16.94
CA ALA A 223 -3.85 -51.00 15.98
C ALA A 223 -4.64 -49.74 15.71
N ARG A 224 -3.94 -48.59 15.51
CA ARG A 224 -4.55 -47.31 15.20
C ARG A 224 -3.72 -46.54 14.18
N PHE A 225 -4.41 -45.89 13.25
CA PHE A 225 -3.84 -44.94 12.29
C PHE A 225 -4.79 -43.80 11.99
N ASP A 226 -4.34 -42.60 12.17
CA ASP A 226 -4.91 -41.37 11.57
C ASP A 226 -3.78 -40.39 11.22
N LEU A 227 -4.00 -39.55 10.22
CA LEU A 227 -3.04 -38.56 9.79
C LEU A 227 -3.74 -37.33 9.23
N ASP A 228 -3.25 -36.15 9.60
CA ASP A 228 -3.56 -34.91 8.90
C ASP A 228 -2.29 -34.22 8.38
N LEU A 229 -2.47 -33.43 7.35
CA LEU A 229 -1.43 -32.62 6.72
C LEU A 229 -1.98 -31.22 6.49
N SER A 230 -1.33 -30.21 7.05
CA SER A 230 -1.62 -28.81 6.81
C SER A 230 -0.43 -28.08 6.20
N ALA A 231 -0.70 -27.01 5.49
CA ALA A 231 0.30 -26.16 4.86
C ALA A 231 0.02 -24.70 5.20
N THR A 232 1.08 -23.97 5.47
CA THR A 232 1.09 -22.52 5.52
C THR A 232 1.37 -21.98 4.11
N VAL A 233 0.42 -21.31 3.49
CA VAL A 233 0.52 -20.87 2.10
C VAL A 233 0.72 -19.37 2.05
N ALA A 234 1.68 -18.89 1.23
CA ALA A 234 1.78 -17.47 0.93
C ALA A 234 0.52 -17.01 0.21
N PRO A 235 -0.07 -15.86 0.58
CA PRO A 235 -1.21 -15.32 -0.15
C PRO A 235 -0.84 -15.12 -1.62
N ALA A 236 -1.75 -15.46 -2.53
CA ALA A 236 -1.55 -15.23 -3.95
C ALA A 236 -1.29 -13.74 -4.22
N PRO A 237 -0.35 -13.38 -5.11
CA PRO A 237 -0.16 -12.00 -5.54
C PRO A 237 -1.46 -11.39 -6.05
N SER A 238 -1.65 -10.09 -5.81
CA SER A 238 -2.80 -9.35 -6.35
C SER A 238 -2.87 -9.52 -7.88
N PRO A 239 -4.03 -9.68 -8.49
CA PRO A 239 -4.18 -9.75 -9.96
C PRO A 239 -3.53 -8.58 -10.69
N ILE A 240 -3.42 -7.40 -10.05
CA ILE A 240 -2.77 -6.22 -10.60
C ILE A 240 -1.23 -6.27 -10.51
N SER A 241 -0.63 -7.27 -9.87
CA SER A 241 0.83 -7.38 -9.71
C SER A 241 1.60 -7.32 -11.01
N GLN A 242 1.03 -7.75 -12.12
CA GLN A 242 1.70 -7.67 -13.43
C GLN A 242 1.94 -6.23 -13.88
N CYS A 243 1.22 -5.27 -13.33
CA CYS A 243 1.39 -3.85 -13.59
C CYS A 243 2.59 -3.24 -12.87
N TYR A 244 3.12 -3.91 -11.86
CA TYR A 244 4.19 -3.40 -11.01
C TYR A 244 5.52 -4.14 -11.23
N PRO A 245 6.66 -3.52 -10.88
CA PRO A 245 7.95 -4.18 -10.89
C PRO A 245 8.10 -5.30 -9.85
N PHE A 246 7.17 -5.41 -8.93
CA PHE A 246 7.16 -6.36 -7.80
C PHE A 246 5.82 -7.10 -7.73
N ASP A 247 5.76 -8.17 -6.94
CA ASP A 247 4.51 -8.85 -6.65
C ASP A 247 3.82 -8.17 -5.46
N MET A 248 2.68 -7.56 -5.75
CA MET A 248 1.91 -6.85 -4.75
C MET A 248 1.16 -7.87 -3.88
N PRO A 249 1.25 -7.77 -2.54
CA PRO A 249 0.46 -8.62 -1.65
C PRO A 249 -1.04 -8.49 -1.90
N ALA A 250 -1.79 -9.52 -1.52
CA ALA A 250 -3.26 -9.44 -1.56
C ALA A 250 -3.77 -8.24 -0.75
N THR A 251 -4.89 -7.66 -1.19
CA THR A 251 -5.50 -6.50 -0.52
C THR A 251 -5.78 -6.78 0.96
N SER A 252 -6.23 -7.99 1.31
CA SER A 252 -6.48 -8.41 2.70
C SER A 252 -5.23 -8.32 3.57
N VAL A 253 -4.07 -8.73 3.05
CA VAL A 253 -2.78 -8.63 3.74
C VAL A 253 -2.41 -7.18 4.02
N LEU A 254 -2.54 -6.31 3.02
CA LEU A 254 -2.27 -4.87 3.19
C LEU A 254 -3.28 -4.22 4.15
N ARG A 255 -4.54 -4.66 4.15
CA ARG A 255 -5.59 -4.18 5.07
C ARG A 255 -5.33 -4.59 6.52
N ALA A 256 -4.82 -5.79 6.76
CA ALA A 256 -4.49 -6.30 8.09
C ALA A 256 -3.31 -5.54 8.74
N ALA A 257 -2.44 -4.90 7.94
CA ALA A 257 -1.31 -4.15 8.47
C ALA A 257 -1.75 -3.05 9.44
N PRO A 258 -1.06 -2.85 10.59
CA PRO A 258 -1.37 -1.79 11.54
C PRO A 258 -1.12 -0.40 10.97
N LYS A 259 -0.13 -0.26 10.11
CA LYS A 259 0.20 0.97 9.39
C LYS A 259 -0.77 1.21 8.25
N LYS A 260 -1.28 2.47 8.12
CA LYS A 260 -2.30 2.82 7.14
C LYS A 260 -1.82 3.91 6.18
N VAL A 261 -2.35 3.87 4.96
CA VAL A 261 -2.06 4.89 3.93
C VAL A 261 -3.37 5.45 3.38
N PHE A 262 -3.53 6.75 3.49
CA PHE A 262 -4.69 7.48 3.00
C PHE A 262 -4.30 8.50 1.93
N GLY A 263 -5.07 8.60 0.86
CA GLY A 263 -4.94 9.70 -0.10
C GLY A 263 -5.74 10.92 0.36
N PHE A 264 -5.13 12.10 0.40
CA PHE A 264 -5.87 13.34 0.65
C PHE A 264 -6.67 13.68 -0.61
N TYR A 265 -7.98 13.52 -0.53
CA TYR A 265 -8.89 13.62 -1.66
C TYR A 265 -9.59 14.98 -1.67
N TYR A 266 -9.29 15.78 -2.69
CA TYR A 266 -9.91 17.08 -2.92
C TYR A 266 -10.99 16.97 -4.01
N PRO A 267 -12.29 17.08 -3.66
CA PRO A 267 -13.38 16.71 -4.57
C PRO A 267 -13.67 17.69 -5.70
N ILE A 268 -12.97 18.82 -5.74
CA ILE A 268 -13.23 19.89 -6.74
C ILE A 268 -12.74 19.46 -8.14
N PHE A 269 -11.78 18.54 -8.21
CA PHE A 269 -11.15 18.10 -9.45
C PHE A 269 -11.45 16.62 -9.78
N PRO A 270 -12.72 16.27 -10.06
CA PRO A 270 -13.12 14.90 -10.38
C PRO A 270 -12.64 14.49 -11.77
N ILE A 271 -12.72 13.18 -12.07
CA ILE A 271 -12.38 12.63 -13.41
C ILE A 271 -13.10 13.37 -14.53
N SER A 272 -14.40 13.60 -14.36
CA SER A 272 -15.20 14.47 -15.24
C SER A 272 -16.06 15.43 -14.41
N ILE A 273 -16.24 16.65 -14.91
CA ILE A 273 -17.05 17.68 -14.26
C ILE A 273 -18.51 17.64 -14.72
N ASP A 274 -18.72 17.36 -16.00
CA ASP A 274 -20.03 17.48 -16.66
C ASP A 274 -20.42 16.28 -17.53
N ASN A 275 -19.66 15.17 -17.42
CA ASN A 275 -19.89 13.90 -18.11
C ASN A 275 -19.91 14.00 -19.65
N LYS A 276 -19.12 14.89 -20.23
CA LYS A 276 -18.96 15.02 -21.66
C LYS A 276 -17.75 14.27 -22.20
N ALA A 277 -17.66 14.18 -23.51
CA ALA A 277 -16.49 13.65 -24.19
C ALA A 277 -15.24 14.48 -23.83
N PRO A 278 -14.05 13.88 -23.78
CA PRO A 278 -12.82 14.56 -23.31
C PRO A 278 -12.49 15.88 -24.03
N ALA A 279 -12.85 15.99 -25.31
CA ALA A 279 -12.63 17.21 -26.10
C ALA A 279 -13.63 18.34 -25.76
N GLU A 280 -14.77 18.03 -25.14
CA GLU A 280 -15.86 18.96 -24.82
C GLU A 280 -16.08 19.11 -23.32
N ASP A 281 -15.43 18.28 -22.51
CA ASP A 281 -15.50 18.28 -21.05
C ASP A 281 -15.03 19.64 -20.51
N HIS A 282 -15.63 20.09 -19.44
CA HIS A 282 -15.31 21.35 -18.74
C HIS A 282 -13.80 21.49 -18.43
N TRP A 283 -13.07 20.41 -18.27
CA TRP A 283 -11.62 20.41 -18.11
C TRP A 283 -10.89 21.16 -19.23
N THR A 284 -11.37 21.07 -20.48
CA THR A 284 -10.79 21.83 -21.61
C THR A 284 -10.78 23.33 -21.35
N SER A 285 -11.78 23.83 -20.63
CA SER A 285 -11.88 25.24 -20.29
C SER A 285 -10.84 25.71 -19.25
N TRP A 286 -10.22 24.77 -18.55
CA TRP A 286 -9.15 25.06 -17.59
C TRP A 286 -7.75 24.86 -18.18
N LEU A 287 -7.63 24.06 -19.23
CA LEU A 287 -6.36 23.68 -19.82
C LEU A 287 -5.88 24.59 -20.94
N THR A 288 -6.74 25.47 -21.44
CA THR A 288 -6.46 26.34 -22.60
C THR A 288 -6.55 27.80 -22.25
N PRO A 289 -5.67 28.67 -22.80
CA PRO A 289 -5.66 30.10 -22.52
C PRO A 289 -6.89 30.84 -23.09
N GLU A 290 -7.46 30.34 -24.18
CA GLU A 290 -8.60 30.97 -24.88
C GLU A 290 -9.95 30.65 -24.24
N ALA A 291 -10.03 29.61 -23.46
CA ALA A 291 -11.27 29.16 -22.86
C ALA A 291 -11.81 30.15 -21.82
N ARG A 292 -13.09 30.08 -21.53
CA ARG A 292 -13.80 30.97 -20.61
C ARG A 292 -13.62 32.45 -20.92
N GLY A 293 -13.56 32.80 -22.22
CA GLY A 293 -13.33 34.16 -22.66
C GLY A 293 -11.96 34.76 -22.33
N GLY A 294 -10.93 33.86 -22.21
CA GLY A 294 -9.57 34.27 -21.92
C GLY A 294 -9.29 34.56 -20.44
N GLU A 295 -10.14 34.11 -19.52
CA GLU A 295 -9.97 34.34 -18.07
C GLU A 295 -8.57 34.02 -17.57
N TYR A 296 -7.94 32.93 -18.13
CA TYR A 296 -6.62 32.46 -17.76
C TYR A 296 -5.58 32.65 -18.87
N ALA A 297 -5.85 33.50 -19.85
CA ALA A 297 -4.97 33.76 -21.00
C ALA A 297 -3.60 34.25 -20.56
N ASN A 298 -3.54 35.07 -19.52
CA ASN A 298 -2.30 35.64 -19.00
C ASN A 298 -1.34 34.60 -18.33
N ILE A 299 -1.80 33.39 -18.09
CA ILE A 299 -1.04 32.30 -17.49
C ILE A 299 -1.03 31.01 -18.33
N GLY A 300 -1.71 30.98 -19.48
CA GLY A 300 -1.73 29.84 -20.40
C GLY A 300 -2.72 28.72 -20.02
N GLY A 301 -3.82 29.08 -19.35
CA GLY A 301 -4.79 28.15 -18.76
C GLY A 301 -4.63 28.03 -17.25
N LEU A 302 -5.72 27.64 -16.59
CA LEU A 302 -5.76 27.49 -15.14
C LEU A 302 -4.90 26.32 -14.66
N MET A 303 -4.99 25.19 -15.38
CA MET A 303 -4.33 23.93 -15.07
C MET A 303 -3.34 23.52 -16.18
N ARG A 304 -2.45 22.58 -15.88
CA ARG A 304 -1.51 21.97 -16.86
C ARG A 304 -1.81 20.51 -17.11
N ASP A 305 -2.50 19.86 -16.19
CA ASP A 305 -2.85 18.44 -16.25
C ASP A 305 -4.30 18.25 -15.82
N ARG A 306 -4.82 17.05 -16.01
CA ARG A 306 -6.16 16.61 -15.63
C ARG A 306 -6.16 15.11 -15.29
N PRO A 307 -7.17 14.58 -14.59
CA PRO A 307 -7.38 13.14 -14.46
C PRO A 307 -7.39 12.47 -15.83
N LEU A 308 -6.99 11.20 -15.88
CA LEU A 308 -7.13 10.40 -17.10
C LEU A 308 -8.56 10.52 -17.64
N PRO A 309 -8.74 11.06 -18.86
CA PRO A 309 -10.07 11.30 -19.41
C PRO A 309 -10.75 9.97 -19.77
N ARG A 310 -12.07 9.97 -19.73
CA ARG A 310 -12.90 8.84 -20.12
C ARG A 310 -14.05 9.25 -21.05
N ALA A 311 -14.60 8.30 -21.77
CA ALA A 311 -15.87 8.51 -22.49
C ALA A 311 -17.02 8.80 -21.50
N PRO A 312 -18.07 9.54 -21.92
CA PRO A 312 -19.25 9.78 -21.09
C PRO A 312 -19.91 8.48 -20.63
N TRP A 313 -20.32 8.42 -19.38
CA TRP A 313 -21.21 7.37 -18.90
C TRP A 313 -22.63 7.60 -19.40
N ALA A 314 -23.34 6.54 -19.74
CA ALA A 314 -24.70 6.63 -20.29
C ALA A 314 -25.79 6.89 -19.22
N ASP A 315 -25.49 6.64 -17.95
CA ASP A 315 -26.47 6.72 -16.86
C ASP A 315 -26.27 7.94 -15.95
N SER A 316 -27.29 8.24 -15.15
CA SER A 316 -27.30 9.36 -14.23
C SER A 316 -26.38 9.19 -13.01
N ALA A 317 -25.93 7.96 -12.72
CA ALA A 317 -25.01 7.64 -11.61
C ALA A 317 -23.54 7.87 -11.99
N TRP A 318 -23.25 8.50 -13.13
CA TRP A 318 -21.89 8.67 -13.68
C TRP A 318 -20.88 9.22 -12.66
N ARG A 319 -21.30 10.12 -11.75
CA ARG A 319 -20.42 10.70 -10.75
C ARG A 319 -19.99 9.67 -9.70
N GLN A 320 -20.90 8.80 -9.27
CA GLN A 320 -20.57 7.68 -8.39
C GLN A 320 -19.61 6.72 -9.10
N ARG A 321 -19.83 6.44 -10.39
CA ARG A 321 -18.91 5.58 -11.17
C ARG A 321 -17.50 6.17 -11.28
N ASP A 322 -17.37 7.48 -11.41
CA ASP A 322 -16.07 8.15 -11.39
C ASP A 322 -15.38 7.96 -10.03
N PHE A 323 -16.10 8.13 -8.93
CA PHE A 323 -15.57 7.84 -7.59
C PHE A 323 -15.21 6.37 -7.40
N GLU A 324 -16.00 5.45 -7.94
CA GLU A 324 -15.66 4.03 -7.92
C GLU A 324 -14.36 3.72 -8.67
N VAL A 325 -14.09 4.38 -9.79
CA VAL A 325 -12.80 4.27 -10.50
C VAL A 325 -11.65 4.75 -9.62
N GLU A 326 -11.80 5.89 -8.95
CA GLU A 326 -10.76 6.43 -8.07
C GLU A 326 -10.53 5.55 -6.84
N VAL A 327 -11.58 4.99 -6.25
CA VAL A 327 -11.48 3.99 -5.16
C VAL A 327 -10.73 2.74 -5.64
N ARG A 328 -11.05 2.20 -6.80
CA ARG A 328 -10.33 1.04 -7.37
C ARG A 328 -8.85 1.36 -7.61
N ARG A 329 -8.52 2.55 -8.13
CA ARG A 329 -7.13 3.01 -8.30
C ARG A 329 -6.38 3.09 -6.97
N ALA A 330 -7.02 3.63 -5.93
CA ALA A 330 -6.44 3.73 -4.60
C ALA A 330 -6.18 2.33 -3.98
N ILE A 331 -7.15 1.42 -4.08
CA ILE A 331 -6.99 0.03 -3.62
C ILE A 331 -5.86 -0.66 -4.39
N ALA A 332 -5.80 -0.49 -5.70
CA ALA A 332 -4.74 -1.03 -6.54
C ALA A 332 -3.35 -0.54 -6.11
N ALA A 333 -3.24 0.68 -5.60
CA ALA A 333 -2.01 1.23 -5.04
C ALA A 333 -1.79 0.90 -3.54
N GLY A 334 -2.63 0.04 -2.94
CA GLY A 334 -2.49 -0.42 -1.56
C GLY A 334 -3.01 0.53 -0.49
N MET A 335 -3.71 1.61 -0.87
CA MET A 335 -4.28 2.56 0.08
C MET A 335 -5.44 1.95 0.87
N ASP A 336 -5.63 2.41 2.10
CA ASP A 336 -6.74 2.01 2.99
C ASP A 336 -7.99 2.86 2.78
N GLY A 337 -7.84 4.06 2.24
CA GLY A 337 -8.94 4.99 2.08
C GLY A 337 -8.53 6.39 1.62
N PHE A 338 -9.47 7.31 1.79
CA PHE A 338 -9.24 8.73 1.54
C PHE A 338 -9.42 9.56 2.82
N LEU A 339 -8.56 10.57 3.00
CA LEU A 339 -8.92 11.75 3.77
C LEU A 339 -9.75 12.64 2.84
N TYR A 340 -11.05 12.61 3.02
CA TYR A 340 -11.95 13.35 2.15
C TYR A 340 -12.08 14.79 2.65
N GLU A 341 -11.51 15.73 1.90
CA GLU A 341 -11.63 17.14 2.19
C GLU A 341 -13.06 17.61 1.94
N HIS A 342 -13.69 18.12 3.00
CA HIS A 342 -15.00 18.71 2.92
C HIS A 342 -14.86 20.22 3.08
N PRO A 343 -14.84 20.99 1.95
CA PRO A 343 -14.74 22.43 2.05
C PRO A 343 -16.04 22.98 2.63
N TYR A 344 -15.93 23.49 3.85
CA TYR A 344 -17.06 24.01 4.60
C TYR A 344 -17.47 25.39 4.08
N ARG A 345 -18.30 25.42 3.03
CA ARG A 345 -18.95 26.62 2.51
C ARG A 345 -20.44 26.56 2.79
N VAL A 346 -21.03 27.72 3.14
CA VAL A 346 -22.40 27.83 3.60
C VAL A 346 -23.43 27.25 2.62
N SER A 347 -24.36 26.50 3.17
CA SER A 347 -25.76 26.12 2.88
C SER A 347 -26.31 25.93 1.44
N SER A 348 -25.66 26.33 0.36
CA SER A 348 -26.14 26.09 -1.01
C SER A 348 -25.25 25.15 -1.82
N ASP A 349 -24.29 24.48 -1.17
CA ASP A 349 -23.23 23.81 -1.86
C ASP A 349 -23.60 22.33 -2.14
N THR A 350 -23.70 21.99 -3.42
CA THR A 350 -23.88 20.63 -3.95
C THR A 350 -22.76 19.66 -3.52
N ARG A 351 -21.73 20.13 -2.82
CA ARG A 351 -20.57 19.34 -2.36
C ARG A 351 -20.88 18.44 -1.17
N ASN A 352 -21.90 18.75 -0.37
CA ASN A 352 -22.41 17.82 0.64
C ASN A 352 -22.89 16.51 0.00
N ASN A 353 -23.50 16.62 -1.19
CA ASN A 353 -23.94 15.45 -1.95
C ASN A 353 -22.75 14.62 -2.49
N GLN A 354 -21.56 15.21 -2.62
CA GLN A 354 -20.39 14.48 -3.09
C GLN A 354 -19.81 13.57 -2.00
N LEU A 355 -19.83 13.97 -0.74
CA LEU A 355 -19.39 13.11 0.36
C LEU A 355 -20.24 11.83 0.45
N THR A 356 -21.56 11.96 0.39
CA THR A 356 -22.46 10.79 0.40
C THR A 356 -22.28 9.91 -0.83
N THR A 357 -22.04 10.51 -2.00
CA THR A 357 -21.74 9.76 -3.23
C THR A 357 -20.39 9.04 -3.14
N MET A 358 -19.36 9.67 -2.56
CA MET A 358 -18.08 9.02 -2.31
C MET A 358 -18.20 7.87 -1.32
N LEU A 359 -18.98 8.05 -0.23
CA LEU A 359 -19.24 6.98 0.74
C LEU A 359 -19.94 5.79 0.10
N ALA A 360 -20.94 6.06 -0.76
CA ALA A 360 -21.65 5.03 -1.52
C ALA A 360 -20.71 4.31 -2.50
N ALA A 361 -19.86 5.05 -3.22
CA ALA A 361 -18.87 4.48 -4.13
C ALA A 361 -17.85 3.60 -3.39
N ALA A 362 -17.35 4.05 -2.24
CA ALA A 362 -16.45 3.28 -1.39
C ALA A 362 -17.08 1.95 -0.97
N ALA A 363 -18.31 1.98 -0.44
CA ALA A 363 -19.04 0.79 -0.03
C ALA A 363 -19.34 -0.17 -1.19
N ALA A 364 -19.63 0.36 -2.38
CA ALA A 364 -19.92 -0.44 -3.56
C ALA A 364 -18.70 -1.17 -4.13
N VAL A 365 -17.51 -0.58 -4.01
CA VAL A 365 -16.28 -1.17 -4.53
C VAL A 365 -15.65 -2.13 -3.54
N ASP A 366 -15.52 -1.69 -2.29
CA ASP A 366 -14.90 -2.48 -1.22
C ASP A 366 -15.41 -1.99 0.14
N PRO A 367 -16.18 -2.80 0.88
CA PRO A 367 -16.73 -2.42 2.17
C PRO A 367 -15.63 -2.12 3.23
N GLU A 368 -14.39 -2.51 2.99
CA GLU A 368 -13.26 -2.21 3.86
C GLU A 368 -12.49 -0.93 3.46
N PHE A 369 -12.86 -0.28 2.35
CA PHE A 369 -12.28 1.00 1.98
C PHE A 369 -12.87 2.13 2.84
N ARG A 370 -12.02 2.95 3.45
CA ARG A 370 -12.40 3.89 4.51
C ARG A 370 -12.30 5.35 4.08
N ILE A 371 -13.23 6.14 4.56
CA ILE A 371 -13.25 7.59 4.37
C ILE A 371 -13.05 8.26 5.73
N VAL A 372 -11.96 8.99 5.87
CA VAL A 372 -11.69 9.88 7.00
C VAL A 372 -12.28 11.24 6.68
N LEU A 373 -13.08 11.78 7.59
CA LEU A 373 -13.71 13.09 7.40
C LEU A 373 -12.67 14.20 7.65
N SER A 374 -12.43 15.05 6.66
CA SER A 374 -11.47 16.16 6.75
C SER A 374 -12.14 17.51 6.41
N PRO A 375 -12.80 18.17 7.39
CA PRO A 375 -13.35 19.47 7.17
C PRO A 375 -12.26 20.52 6.93
N ASP A 376 -12.50 21.40 5.94
CA ASP A 376 -11.68 22.59 5.66
C ASP A 376 -12.46 23.87 5.93
N PHE A 377 -11.81 24.79 6.62
CA PHE A 377 -12.35 26.11 6.93
C PHE A 377 -11.56 27.18 6.17
N PRO A 378 -12.05 27.66 5.02
CA PRO A 378 -11.33 28.67 4.23
C PRO A 378 -11.02 29.96 4.99
N THR A 379 -11.84 30.30 5.99
CA THR A 379 -11.63 31.47 6.87
C THR A 379 -12.05 31.15 8.30
N GLU A 380 -11.64 31.97 9.28
CA GLU A 380 -12.09 31.83 10.67
C GLU A 380 -13.60 31.92 10.83
N ALA A 381 -14.25 32.74 9.98
CA ALA A 381 -15.70 32.97 9.99
C ALA A 381 -16.48 31.80 9.34
N THR A 382 -15.83 30.92 8.58
CA THR A 382 -16.53 29.83 7.92
C THR A 382 -16.71 28.63 8.86
N GLY A 383 -17.85 27.97 8.77
CA GLY A 383 -18.22 26.82 9.56
C GLY A 383 -18.64 27.17 11.01
N THR A 384 -19.82 26.74 11.35
CA THR A 384 -20.37 26.84 12.71
C THR A 384 -20.22 25.47 13.39
N THR A 385 -20.19 25.47 14.72
CA THR A 385 -20.23 24.22 15.51
C THR A 385 -21.44 23.38 15.14
N ASP A 386 -22.63 23.98 15.02
CA ASP A 386 -23.87 23.30 14.64
C ASP A 386 -23.77 22.63 13.27
N GLY A 387 -23.26 23.35 12.30
CA GLY A 387 -23.13 22.82 10.94
C GLY A 387 -22.14 21.65 10.86
N LEU A 388 -20.99 21.75 11.54
CA LEU A 388 -20.02 20.65 11.55
C LEU A 388 -20.56 19.42 12.30
N VAL A 389 -21.18 19.62 13.47
CA VAL A 389 -21.81 18.54 14.24
C VAL A 389 -22.90 17.86 13.41
N SER A 390 -23.78 18.63 12.76
CA SER A 390 -24.85 18.09 11.90
C SER A 390 -24.30 17.29 10.72
N MET A 391 -23.26 17.80 10.04
CA MET A 391 -22.62 17.12 8.92
C MET A 391 -22.02 15.78 9.36
N ILE A 392 -21.22 15.77 10.45
CA ILE A 392 -20.63 14.54 10.97
C ILE A 392 -21.72 13.54 11.38
N ALA A 393 -22.74 14.00 12.12
CA ALA A 393 -23.83 13.16 12.58
C ALA A 393 -24.59 12.50 11.43
N SER A 394 -24.77 13.22 10.31
CA SER A 394 -25.50 12.70 9.14
C SER A 394 -24.81 11.53 8.46
N VAL A 395 -23.49 11.37 8.61
CA VAL A 395 -22.70 10.31 7.94
C VAL A 395 -22.00 9.37 8.93
N ALA A 396 -21.98 9.69 10.21
CA ALA A 396 -21.19 8.96 11.21
C ALA A 396 -21.48 7.45 11.21
N ASN A 397 -22.71 7.01 10.95
CA ASN A 397 -23.09 5.61 10.96
C ASN A 397 -22.86 4.89 9.62
N HIS A 398 -22.35 5.58 8.60
CA HIS A 398 -22.05 4.94 7.33
C HIS A 398 -20.87 3.95 7.48
N PRO A 399 -20.93 2.71 6.94
CA PRO A 399 -19.92 1.68 7.14
C PRO A 399 -18.54 2.08 6.59
N SER A 400 -18.48 2.87 5.53
CA SER A 400 -17.21 3.36 4.96
C SER A 400 -16.58 4.51 5.74
N VAL A 401 -17.24 5.12 6.73
CA VAL A 401 -16.61 6.13 7.59
C VAL A 401 -15.56 5.46 8.47
N HIS A 402 -14.34 5.98 8.45
CA HIS A 402 -13.23 5.39 9.19
C HIS A 402 -13.42 5.54 10.70
N ARG A 403 -13.18 4.45 11.41
CA ARG A 403 -13.22 4.39 12.87
C ARG A 403 -11.92 3.82 13.41
N LEU A 404 -11.49 4.38 14.52
CA LEU A 404 -10.37 3.87 15.31
C LEU A 404 -10.91 3.60 16.71
N ASP A 405 -10.81 2.35 17.17
CA ASP A 405 -11.34 1.91 18.47
C ASP A 405 -12.82 2.29 18.67
N GLY A 406 -13.64 2.16 17.62
CA GLY A 406 -15.06 2.50 17.60
C GLY A 406 -15.39 3.98 17.39
N ALA A 407 -14.44 4.91 17.59
CA ALA A 407 -14.64 6.34 17.41
C ALA A 407 -14.42 6.76 15.94
N VAL A 408 -15.26 7.68 15.44
CA VAL A 408 -15.10 8.28 14.11
C VAL A 408 -13.80 9.06 14.05
N VAL A 409 -12.97 8.79 13.03
CA VAL A 409 -11.74 9.55 12.82
C VAL A 409 -12.07 10.85 12.10
N LEU A 410 -11.73 11.95 12.74
CA LEU A 410 -11.84 13.30 12.19
C LEU A 410 -10.44 13.87 11.98
N ALA A 411 -10.11 14.19 10.76
CA ALA A 411 -8.96 15.02 10.40
C ALA A 411 -9.47 16.39 9.93
N SER A 412 -8.68 17.43 10.04
CA SER A 412 -9.04 18.73 9.50
C SER A 412 -7.85 19.39 8.86
N PHE A 413 -8.09 20.11 7.78
CA PHE A 413 -7.10 20.99 7.19
C PHE A 413 -7.20 22.37 7.86
N ASN A 414 -6.05 23.04 8.11
CA ASN A 414 -5.97 24.34 8.82
C ASN A 414 -6.76 24.34 10.15
N PRO A 415 -6.58 23.38 11.03
CA PRO A 415 -7.36 23.27 12.27
C PRO A 415 -7.20 24.49 13.19
N GLU A 416 -6.07 25.20 13.08
CA GLU A 416 -5.72 26.38 13.90
C GLU A 416 -6.59 27.61 13.59
N ARG A 417 -7.37 27.58 12.53
CA ARG A 417 -8.40 28.61 12.26
C ARG A 417 -9.56 28.56 13.26
N LYS A 418 -9.60 27.51 14.08
CA LYS A 418 -10.53 27.34 15.18
C LYS A 418 -9.75 27.08 16.48
N SER A 419 -10.21 27.63 17.59
CA SER A 419 -9.58 27.42 18.89
C SER A 419 -9.72 25.97 19.38
N VAL A 420 -8.82 25.55 20.27
CA VAL A 420 -8.93 24.26 20.98
C VAL A 420 -10.27 24.13 21.70
N ALA A 421 -10.77 25.20 22.28
CA ALA A 421 -12.08 25.24 22.94
C ALA A 421 -13.22 24.93 21.96
N TRP A 422 -13.17 25.51 20.77
CA TRP A 422 -14.17 25.26 19.71
C TRP A 422 -14.19 23.78 19.28
N TRP A 423 -13.01 23.18 19.07
CA TRP A 423 -12.93 21.76 18.73
C TRP A 423 -13.38 20.87 19.89
N THR A 424 -13.11 21.27 21.13
CA THR A 424 -13.58 20.55 22.32
C THR A 424 -15.11 20.58 22.41
N GLU A 425 -15.73 21.73 22.09
CA GLU A 425 -17.19 21.84 22.00
C GLU A 425 -17.76 20.92 20.94
N VAL A 426 -17.18 20.87 19.72
CA VAL A 426 -17.60 19.95 18.66
C VAL A 426 -17.59 18.49 19.17
N LYS A 427 -16.49 18.07 19.78
CA LYS A 427 -16.37 16.70 20.35
C LYS A 427 -17.43 16.43 21.41
N THR A 428 -17.64 17.37 22.33
CA THR A 428 -18.61 17.21 23.43
C THR A 428 -20.03 17.09 22.90
N ARG A 429 -20.38 17.89 21.90
CA ARG A 429 -21.73 17.87 21.29
C ARG A 429 -21.98 16.60 20.48
N LEU A 430 -20.95 16.07 19.77
CA LEU A 430 -21.05 14.78 19.11
C LEU A 430 -21.19 13.64 20.14
N ALA A 431 -20.42 13.68 21.22
CA ALA A 431 -20.49 12.71 22.30
C ALA A 431 -21.89 12.67 22.95
N SER A 432 -22.54 13.84 23.15
CA SER A 432 -23.92 13.90 23.65
C SER A 432 -24.95 13.25 22.73
N GLN A 433 -24.63 13.05 21.45
CA GLN A 433 -25.42 12.33 20.46
C GLN A 433 -24.98 10.85 20.31
N GLY A 434 -24.10 10.36 21.20
CA GLY A 434 -23.58 8.99 21.12
C GLY A 434 -22.46 8.80 20.09
N ILE A 435 -21.96 9.88 19.48
CA ILE A 435 -20.91 9.81 18.44
C ILE A 435 -19.56 10.15 19.08
N GLN A 436 -18.74 9.12 19.31
CA GLN A 436 -17.37 9.31 19.77
C GLN A 436 -16.47 9.70 18.60
N VAL A 437 -15.58 10.67 18.82
CA VAL A 437 -14.65 11.20 17.80
C VAL A 437 -13.22 11.12 18.28
N THR A 438 -12.38 10.54 17.44
CA THR A 438 -10.91 10.58 17.52
C THR A 438 -10.40 11.68 16.60
N TYR A 439 -9.64 12.64 17.14
CA TYR A 439 -9.20 13.80 16.37
C TYR A 439 -7.72 13.73 16.02
N TRP A 440 -7.43 13.87 14.71
CA TRP A 440 -6.09 13.76 14.15
C TRP A 440 -5.85 14.86 13.08
N PRO A 441 -5.63 16.12 13.52
CA PRO A 441 -5.56 17.28 12.64
C PRO A 441 -4.30 17.33 11.78
N LEU A 442 -4.42 17.95 10.60
CA LEU A 442 -3.31 18.34 9.74
C LEU A 442 -2.95 19.80 10.07
N LEU A 443 -1.93 19.97 10.91
CA LEU A 443 -1.45 21.27 11.35
C LEU A 443 -0.80 22.05 10.21
N SER A 444 -0.89 23.37 10.27
CA SER A 444 -0.30 24.22 9.23
C SER A 444 1.22 24.18 9.25
N TYR A 445 1.81 24.15 8.12
CA TYR A 445 3.20 24.39 7.68
C TYR A 445 4.38 23.86 8.50
N THR A 446 4.45 24.02 9.83
CA THR A 446 5.71 23.77 10.53
C THR A 446 5.89 22.35 11.06
N GLY A 447 4.81 21.61 11.26
CA GLY A 447 4.85 20.27 11.87
C GLY A 447 5.48 20.22 13.26
N ASP A 448 5.92 21.35 13.80
CA ASP A 448 6.54 21.46 15.13
C ASP A 448 5.50 21.19 16.22
N VAL A 449 5.33 19.92 16.56
CA VAL A 449 4.36 19.48 17.54
C VAL A 449 4.58 20.09 18.94
N THR A 450 5.77 20.67 19.19
CA THR A 450 6.04 21.35 20.47
C THR A 450 5.24 22.64 20.60
N LYS A 451 4.94 23.30 19.50
CA LYS A 451 4.13 24.53 19.46
C LYS A 451 2.64 24.29 19.69
N TYR A 452 2.21 23.03 19.66
CA TYR A 452 0.82 22.63 19.80
C TYR A 452 0.55 21.89 21.11
N ALA A 453 1.29 22.23 22.17
CA ALA A 453 1.13 21.60 23.49
C ALA A 453 -0.30 21.70 24.02
N GLU A 454 -1.00 22.79 23.75
CA GLU A 454 -2.40 22.99 24.14
C GLU A 454 -3.38 22.03 23.47
N TRP A 455 -2.98 21.42 22.34
CA TRP A 455 -3.79 20.44 21.59
C TRP A 455 -3.66 19.02 22.15
N ASN A 456 -2.67 18.75 23.02
CA ASN A 456 -2.37 17.39 23.48
C ASN A 456 -3.58 16.66 24.07
N ASN A 457 -4.44 17.37 24.82
CA ASN A 457 -5.61 16.75 25.45
C ASN A 457 -6.78 16.53 24.46
N LEU A 458 -6.74 17.19 23.33
CA LEU A 458 -7.79 17.14 22.30
C LEU A 458 -7.52 16.03 21.29
N VAL A 459 -6.24 15.82 20.90
CA VAL A 459 -5.84 15.00 19.76
C VAL A 459 -5.38 13.60 20.17
N THR A 460 -5.62 12.65 19.28
CA THR A 460 -5.08 11.27 19.36
C THR A 460 -3.74 11.17 18.68
N GLY A 461 -3.53 11.93 17.62
CA GLY A 461 -2.29 12.02 16.87
C GLY A 461 -2.13 13.38 16.23
N PHE A 462 -0.96 13.59 15.64
CA PHE A 462 -0.63 14.79 14.89
C PHE A 462 -0.32 14.45 13.44
N SER A 463 -0.53 15.41 12.56
CA SER A 463 -0.04 15.45 11.19
C SER A 463 0.27 16.90 10.83
N THR A 464 0.84 17.13 9.65
CA THR A 464 1.07 18.48 9.12
C THR A 464 0.83 18.50 7.64
N TRP A 465 0.59 19.70 7.08
CA TRP A 465 0.55 19.87 5.63
C TRP A 465 1.92 19.59 4.99
N GLY A 466 3.00 19.91 5.71
CA GLY A 466 4.38 19.66 5.29
C GLY A 466 4.84 20.52 4.12
N GLU A 467 6.14 20.47 3.84
CA GLU A 467 6.75 21.04 2.64
C GLU A 467 6.99 19.93 1.60
N ARG A 468 6.96 20.28 0.29
CA ARG A 468 7.09 19.34 -0.83
C ARG A 468 8.53 19.23 -1.32
N THR A 469 9.48 19.06 -0.38
CA THR A 469 10.90 18.93 -0.68
C THR A 469 11.49 17.67 -0.04
N ALA A 470 12.61 17.17 -0.57
CA ALA A 470 13.29 16.02 0.04
C ALA A 470 13.78 16.34 1.48
N GLN A 471 14.23 17.57 1.71
CA GLN A 471 14.75 18.03 3.00
C GLN A 471 13.67 18.02 4.10
N SER A 472 12.41 18.27 3.75
CA SER A 472 11.30 18.23 4.72
C SER A 472 11.07 16.85 5.33
N GLY A 473 11.49 15.77 4.65
CA GLY A 473 11.36 14.42 5.16
C GLY A 473 12.02 14.22 6.54
N GLU A 474 13.21 14.78 6.74
CA GLU A 474 13.91 14.66 8.03
C GLU A 474 13.18 15.40 9.17
N ALA A 475 12.55 16.53 8.88
CA ALA A 475 11.71 17.23 9.85
C ALA A 475 10.50 16.35 10.24
N MET A 476 9.84 15.71 9.26
CA MET A 476 8.71 14.82 9.49
C MET A 476 9.11 13.61 10.34
N ARG A 477 10.29 13.01 10.08
CA ARG A 477 10.84 11.92 10.89
C ARG A 477 10.99 12.35 12.37
N ARG A 478 11.58 13.52 12.60
CA ARG A 478 11.75 14.06 13.97
C ARG A 478 10.41 14.30 14.66
N TRP A 479 9.41 14.81 13.94
CA TRP A 479 8.08 15.05 14.52
C TRP A 479 7.32 13.75 14.80
N SER A 480 7.56 12.71 14.03
CA SER A 480 7.06 11.36 14.36
C SER A 480 7.58 10.89 15.71
N VAL A 481 8.90 10.91 15.90
CA VAL A 481 9.56 10.53 17.16
C VAL A 481 9.06 11.37 18.34
N GLU A 482 8.94 12.70 18.15
CA GLU A 482 8.46 13.59 19.19
C GLU A 482 6.98 13.38 19.53
N SER A 483 6.15 13.06 18.55
CA SER A 483 4.74 12.70 18.78
C SER A 483 4.63 11.45 19.64
N HIS A 484 5.39 10.40 19.30
CA HIS A 484 5.43 9.16 20.08
C HIS A 484 5.94 9.39 21.51
N ARG A 485 6.96 10.23 21.70
CA ARG A 485 7.45 10.63 23.02
C ARG A 485 6.36 11.29 23.88
N ARG A 486 5.38 11.94 23.26
CA ARG A 486 4.19 12.53 23.91
C ARG A 486 3.02 11.56 24.06
N GLY A 487 3.19 10.28 23.71
CA GLY A 487 2.11 9.30 23.69
C GLY A 487 1.06 9.58 22.61
N LYS A 488 1.45 10.27 21.51
CA LYS A 488 0.60 10.60 20.36
C LYS A 488 1.05 9.85 19.14
N ARG A 489 0.09 9.49 18.28
CA ARG A 489 0.37 8.92 16.97
C ARG A 489 0.84 10.00 15.99
N TRP A 490 1.49 9.56 14.90
CA TRP A 490 1.92 10.44 13.82
C TRP A 490 1.44 9.95 12.47
N MET A 491 0.82 10.84 11.69
CA MET A 491 0.49 10.61 10.29
C MET A 491 1.43 11.46 9.43
N SER A 492 2.35 10.81 8.73
CA SER A 492 3.37 11.49 7.94
C SER A 492 2.82 11.95 6.60
N PRO A 493 2.97 13.23 6.23
CA PRO A 493 2.65 13.70 4.89
C PRO A 493 3.71 13.22 3.90
N VAL A 494 3.26 12.83 2.70
CA VAL A 494 4.11 12.51 1.55
C VAL A 494 3.53 13.17 0.32
N ALA A 495 4.38 13.84 -0.47
CA ALA A 495 3.99 14.50 -1.70
C ALA A 495 5.00 14.23 -2.82
N PHE A 496 4.54 14.29 -4.07
CA PHE A 496 5.42 14.23 -5.23
C PHE A 496 6.01 15.62 -5.56
N GLU A 497 5.14 16.60 -5.79
CA GLU A 497 5.53 18.00 -6.07
C GLU A 497 4.43 18.96 -5.60
N ASP A 498 4.70 20.26 -5.66
CA ASP A 498 3.70 21.31 -5.52
C ASP A 498 4.01 22.43 -6.53
N VAL A 499 3.10 22.64 -7.49
CA VAL A 499 3.25 23.60 -8.58
C VAL A 499 1.92 24.34 -8.78
N ARG A 500 1.89 25.63 -8.45
CA ARG A 500 0.69 26.45 -8.42
C ARG A 500 0.70 27.47 -9.53
N HIS A 501 0.14 27.11 -10.68
CA HIS A 501 0.14 27.97 -11.86
C HIS A 501 -0.79 29.18 -11.72
N LYS A 502 -1.89 29.03 -10.99
CA LYS A 502 -2.85 30.12 -10.74
C LYS A 502 -2.62 30.80 -9.41
N LEU A 503 -2.24 30.07 -8.38
CA LEU A 503 -2.32 30.56 -7.02
C LEU A 503 -1.41 31.77 -6.84
N THR A 504 -2.02 32.83 -6.43
CA THR A 504 -1.35 34.06 -6.07
C THR A 504 -1.01 33.95 -4.60
N ASP A 505 0.25 34.07 -4.29
CA ASP A 505 0.65 34.31 -2.94
C ASP A 505 0.13 35.70 -2.53
N SER A 506 -0.41 35.79 -1.32
CA SER A 506 -1.00 36.98 -0.77
C SER A 506 -0.07 38.21 -0.74
N GLU A 507 1.25 37.98 -0.79
CA GLU A 507 2.25 39.03 -0.72
C GLU A 507 2.55 39.68 -2.06
N ASN A 508 2.43 38.96 -3.20
CA ASN A 508 2.87 39.51 -4.50
C ASN A 508 2.10 38.98 -5.72
N SER A 509 0.97 38.32 -5.57
CA SER A 509 0.25 37.69 -6.69
C SER A 509 1.14 36.82 -7.58
N SER A 510 2.11 36.11 -6.99
CA SER A 510 3.07 35.28 -7.70
C SER A 510 2.63 33.83 -7.72
N ARG A 511 2.75 33.23 -8.89
CA ARG A 511 2.66 31.79 -9.04
C ARG A 511 3.92 31.17 -8.44
N VAL A 512 3.78 30.02 -7.76
CA VAL A 512 4.87 29.44 -7.00
C VAL A 512 5.05 27.97 -7.30
N TYR A 513 6.24 27.44 -7.03
CA TYR A 513 6.54 26.01 -7.05
C TYR A 513 7.58 25.65 -6.00
N TRP A 514 7.55 24.42 -5.53
CA TRP A 514 8.59 23.81 -4.71
C TRP A 514 9.41 22.84 -5.55
N GLU A 515 10.71 22.74 -5.27
CA GLU A 515 11.58 21.84 -6.02
C GLU A 515 11.51 20.42 -5.47
N ALA A 516 10.93 19.52 -6.23
CA ALA A 516 10.78 18.10 -5.89
C ALA A 516 12.03 17.27 -6.25
N GLN A 517 12.90 17.78 -7.12
CA GLN A 517 14.07 17.05 -7.63
C GLN A 517 13.65 15.69 -8.24
N ASN A 518 12.72 15.73 -9.20
CA ASN A 518 12.14 14.53 -9.82
C ASN A 518 11.44 13.63 -8.76
N SER A 519 11.80 12.37 -8.65
CA SER A 519 11.21 11.44 -7.67
C SER A 519 11.79 11.58 -6.25
N LEU A 520 12.83 12.40 -6.05
CA LEU A 520 13.61 12.39 -4.80
C LEU A 520 12.77 12.79 -3.58
N ALA A 521 11.98 13.86 -3.68
CA ALA A 521 11.15 14.33 -2.57
C ALA A 521 10.17 13.22 -2.13
N PHE A 522 9.47 12.62 -3.08
CA PHE A 522 8.51 11.54 -2.81
C PHE A 522 9.16 10.34 -2.13
N ARG A 523 10.27 9.85 -2.68
CA ARG A 523 10.98 8.68 -2.16
C ARG A 523 11.52 8.93 -0.76
N THR A 524 12.19 10.07 -0.57
CA THR A 524 12.79 10.44 0.71
C THR A 524 11.71 10.60 1.80
N GLN A 525 10.58 11.24 1.50
CA GLN A 525 9.51 11.42 2.48
C GLN A 525 8.93 10.08 2.94
N PHE A 526 8.72 9.11 2.04
CA PHE A 526 8.30 7.76 2.44
C PHE A 526 9.35 7.05 3.30
N GLU A 527 10.62 7.10 2.88
CA GLU A 527 11.72 6.48 3.64
C GLU A 527 11.82 7.08 5.04
N LYS A 528 11.71 8.40 5.16
CA LYS A 528 11.72 9.09 6.45
C LYS A 528 10.47 8.84 7.30
N ALA A 529 9.32 8.60 6.69
CA ALA A 529 8.13 8.14 7.41
C ALA A 529 8.37 6.76 8.04
N MET A 530 9.02 5.83 7.31
CA MET A 530 9.41 4.51 7.84
C MET A 530 10.46 4.61 8.93
N GLU A 531 11.53 5.39 8.73
CA GLU A 531 12.58 5.61 9.72
C GLU A 531 12.07 6.26 11.01
N GLY A 532 11.05 7.11 10.92
CA GLY A 532 10.38 7.75 12.06
C GLY A 532 9.30 6.89 12.68
N ASP A 533 9.09 5.68 12.19
CA ASP A 533 8.03 4.76 12.62
C ASP A 533 6.63 5.36 12.56
N ALA A 534 6.33 6.18 11.54
CA ALA A 534 5.02 6.79 11.38
C ALA A 534 3.90 5.73 11.46
N ASP A 535 2.81 6.04 12.18
CA ASP A 535 1.65 5.14 12.27
C ASP A 535 0.87 5.10 10.97
N TRP A 536 0.67 6.27 10.36
CA TRP A 536 -0.02 6.43 9.09
C TRP A 536 0.77 7.32 8.14
N VAL A 537 0.44 7.20 6.85
CA VAL A 537 0.88 8.13 5.80
C VAL A 537 -0.34 8.76 5.16
N THR A 538 -0.28 10.07 4.90
CA THR A 538 -1.23 10.76 4.03
C THR A 538 -0.52 11.28 2.78
N LEU A 539 -1.09 10.97 1.61
CA LEU A 539 -0.58 11.43 0.32
C LEU A 539 -1.15 12.82 0.03
N LEU A 540 -0.35 13.85 0.12
CA LEU A 540 -0.74 15.26 0.02
C LEU A 540 -0.29 15.93 -1.30
N THR A 541 -1.17 16.14 -2.23
CA THR A 541 -2.56 15.70 -2.29
C THR A 541 -2.71 14.62 -3.34
N LEU A 542 -3.82 13.86 -3.28
CA LEU A 542 -4.07 12.85 -4.31
C LEU A 542 -4.68 13.48 -5.57
N THR A 543 -5.58 14.46 -5.43
CA THR A 543 -6.42 14.96 -6.51
C THR A 543 -6.46 16.49 -6.67
N ASP A 544 -5.61 17.26 -5.99
CA ASP A 544 -5.58 18.72 -6.18
C ASP A 544 -4.72 19.11 -7.37
N TYR A 545 -5.32 19.19 -8.55
CA TYR A 545 -4.65 19.62 -9.79
C TYR A 545 -4.24 21.10 -9.81
N GLY A 546 -4.63 21.87 -8.83
CA GLY A 546 -4.21 23.25 -8.64
C GLY A 546 -2.90 23.42 -7.90
N GLU A 547 -2.45 22.39 -7.16
CA GLU A 547 -1.25 22.43 -6.33
C GLU A 547 -0.37 21.19 -6.51
N SER A 548 -0.89 20.04 -6.12
CA SER A 548 -0.17 18.75 -6.10
C SER A 548 -1.15 17.63 -6.38
N TRP A 549 -0.81 16.71 -7.26
CA TRP A 549 -1.64 15.54 -7.55
C TRP A 549 -0.78 14.31 -7.79
N MET A 550 -1.26 13.17 -7.32
CA MET A 550 -0.55 11.91 -7.41
C MET A 550 -1.40 10.79 -7.99
N THR A 551 -2.69 11.04 -8.27
CA THR A 551 -3.54 10.07 -8.98
C THR A 551 -3.17 9.98 -10.45
N ALA A 552 -3.72 8.96 -11.13
CA ALA A 552 -3.49 8.77 -12.56
C ALA A 552 -3.99 9.96 -13.38
N SER A 553 -3.13 10.53 -14.22
CA SER A 553 -3.39 11.76 -14.96
C SER A 553 -2.96 11.67 -16.42
N ARG A 554 -3.39 12.64 -17.23
CA ARG A 554 -3.08 12.67 -18.67
C ARG A 554 -1.58 12.77 -18.94
N GLU A 555 -0.85 13.62 -18.19
CA GLU A 555 0.57 13.93 -18.43
C GLU A 555 1.52 12.95 -17.73
N ARG A 556 1.04 12.10 -16.81
CA ARG A 556 1.86 11.19 -16.02
C ARG A 556 1.42 9.73 -16.09
N GLY A 557 0.26 9.44 -16.72
CA GLY A 557 -0.30 8.09 -16.71
C GLY A 557 -0.46 7.57 -15.27
N TYR A 558 0.02 6.36 -15.03
CA TYR A 558 -0.01 5.70 -13.73
C TYR A 558 1.33 5.74 -12.97
N VAL A 559 2.34 6.48 -13.46
CA VAL A 559 3.71 6.44 -12.91
C VAL A 559 3.75 6.68 -11.41
N ILE A 560 3.11 7.74 -10.94
CA ILE A 560 3.11 8.07 -9.51
C ILE A 560 2.32 7.03 -8.69
N MET A 561 1.21 6.51 -9.25
CA MET A 561 0.44 5.43 -8.61
C MET A 561 1.26 4.14 -8.46
N ASP A 562 2.11 3.81 -9.43
CA ASP A 562 3.02 2.66 -9.35
C ASP A 562 4.05 2.83 -8.24
N TRP A 563 4.59 4.04 -8.08
CA TRP A 563 5.51 4.35 -6.99
C TRP A 563 4.78 4.31 -5.63
N ILE A 564 3.57 4.84 -5.55
CA ILE A 564 2.73 4.73 -4.36
C ILE A 564 2.53 3.25 -3.99
N ALA A 565 2.20 2.39 -4.95
CA ALA A 565 2.02 0.96 -4.70
C ALA A 565 3.26 0.30 -4.08
N TYR A 566 4.46 0.63 -4.60
CA TYR A 566 5.72 0.10 -4.09
C TYR A 566 6.02 0.58 -2.66
N TYR A 567 5.97 1.89 -2.42
CA TYR A 567 6.30 2.46 -1.13
C TYR A 567 5.23 2.19 -0.07
N THR A 568 3.96 2.13 -0.45
CA THR A 568 2.86 1.71 0.43
C THR A 568 3.04 0.26 0.87
N THR A 569 3.38 -0.62 -0.05
CA THR A 569 3.66 -2.03 0.29
C THR A 569 4.82 -2.11 1.28
N TRP A 570 5.92 -1.42 1.01
CA TRP A 570 7.06 -1.38 1.92
C TRP A 570 6.68 -0.81 3.30
N PHE A 571 6.01 0.33 3.34
CA PHE A 571 5.58 0.97 4.58
C PHE A 571 4.69 0.06 5.44
N LYS A 572 3.73 -0.64 4.80
CA LYS A 572 2.75 -1.48 5.50
C LYS A 572 3.34 -2.83 5.95
N THR A 573 4.22 -3.41 5.16
CA THR A 573 4.82 -4.73 5.46
C THR A 573 6.11 -4.62 6.26
N GLY A 574 6.71 -3.43 6.36
CA GLY A 574 8.04 -3.24 6.95
C GLY A 574 9.19 -3.80 6.10
N GLN A 575 8.88 -4.42 4.95
CA GLN A 575 9.87 -5.06 4.07
C GLN A 575 9.88 -4.42 2.69
N ARG A 576 11.07 -4.10 2.19
CA ARG A 576 11.23 -3.60 0.83
C ARG A 576 10.80 -4.68 -0.17
N PRO A 577 9.81 -4.40 -1.05
CA PRO A 577 9.35 -5.38 -2.03
C PRO A 577 10.49 -5.80 -2.97
N THR A 578 10.59 -7.11 -3.22
CA THR A 578 11.56 -7.66 -4.17
C THR A 578 11.16 -7.30 -5.59
N ILE A 579 12.09 -6.75 -6.36
CA ILE A 579 11.86 -6.45 -7.77
C ILE A 579 11.99 -7.75 -8.57
N VAL A 580 10.90 -8.15 -9.20
CA VAL A 580 10.81 -9.38 -10.02
C VAL A 580 10.67 -9.10 -11.51
N ARG A 581 10.42 -7.83 -11.88
CA ARG A 581 10.27 -7.39 -13.27
C ARG A 581 11.00 -6.08 -13.48
N ASP A 582 11.90 -6.04 -14.47
CA ASP A 582 12.51 -4.76 -14.85
C ASP A 582 11.43 -3.77 -15.29
N THR A 583 11.51 -2.55 -14.79
CA THR A 583 10.57 -1.50 -15.15
C THR A 583 11.26 -0.15 -15.14
N LEU A 584 11.11 0.59 -16.21
CA LEU A 584 11.67 1.93 -16.37
C LEU A 584 10.58 2.99 -16.25
N TYR A 585 10.88 4.05 -15.55
CA TYR A 585 10.08 5.27 -15.46
C TYR A 585 10.96 6.46 -15.73
N TYR A 586 10.41 7.54 -16.30
CA TYR A 586 11.12 8.80 -16.41
C TYR A 586 10.31 9.94 -15.80
N THR A 587 11.04 10.97 -15.36
CA THR A 587 10.46 12.28 -15.04
C THR A 587 11.37 13.39 -15.54
N HIS A 588 10.79 14.45 -16.09
CA HIS A 588 11.49 15.70 -16.40
C HIS A 588 10.49 16.83 -16.64
N ARG A 589 10.99 18.06 -16.62
CA ARG A 589 10.23 19.23 -17.04
C ARG A 589 10.26 19.37 -18.57
N ARG A 590 9.24 20.01 -19.10
CA ARG A 590 9.12 20.35 -20.52
C ARG A 590 10.16 21.38 -20.98
N HIS A 591 10.65 22.23 -20.07
CA HIS A 591 11.68 23.22 -20.30
C HIS A 591 12.45 23.48 -19.00
N ARG A 592 13.63 24.08 -19.13
CA ARG A 592 14.40 24.48 -17.96
C ARG A 592 13.65 25.60 -17.19
N THR A 593 13.89 25.70 -15.89
CA THR A 593 13.24 26.72 -15.05
C THR A 593 13.70 28.14 -15.37
N ASP A 594 14.88 28.27 -16.01
CA ASP A 594 15.47 29.52 -16.50
C ASP A 594 15.20 29.76 -18.00
N ALA A 595 14.39 28.92 -18.66
CA ALA A 595 14.05 29.11 -20.07
C ALA A 595 13.24 30.39 -20.29
N PRO A 596 13.52 31.15 -21.37
CA PRO A 596 12.73 32.34 -21.70
C PRO A 596 11.28 31.95 -22.06
N PHE A 597 10.35 32.82 -21.73
CA PHE A 597 8.95 32.69 -22.08
C PHE A 597 8.45 33.93 -22.84
N ASP A 598 7.33 33.77 -23.56
CA ASP A 598 6.72 34.86 -24.33
C ASP A 598 5.98 35.84 -23.40
N ALA A 599 6.63 36.95 -23.05
CA ALA A 599 6.04 37.98 -22.20
C ALA A 599 4.85 38.70 -22.82
N THR A 600 4.59 38.56 -24.14
CA THR A 600 3.39 39.13 -24.80
C THR A 600 2.16 38.26 -24.58
N LYS A 601 2.38 36.96 -24.33
CA LYS A 601 1.33 35.99 -24.05
C LYS A 601 1.20 35.73 -22.55
N GLN A 602 2.27 35.37 -21.88
CA GLN A 602 2.30 35.28 -20.43
C GLN A 602 2.56 36.67 -19.83
N THR A 603 1.48 37.43 -19.63
CA THR A 603 1.59 38.76 -19.00
C THR A 603 1.66 38.68 -17.46
N ALA A 604 1.34 37.54 -16.87
CA ALA A 604 1.56 37.29 -15.46
C ALA A 604 3.03 37.16 -15.11
N ARG A 605 3.43 37.54 -13.89
CA ARG A 605 4.80 37.42 -13.41
C ARG A 605 5.33 36.01 -13.53
N ALA A 606 6.65 35.87 -13.68
CA ALA A 606 7.31 34.58 -13.65
C ALA A 606 7.02 33.79 -12.37
N MET A 607 7.02 32.47 -12.50
CA MET A 607 6.86 31.57 -11.37
C MET A 607 8.04 31.69 -10.40
N LYS A 608 7.76 31.68 -9.11
CA LYS A 608 8.72 31.86 -8.02
C LYS A 608 8.98 30.55 -7.29
N LEU A 609 10.24 30.20 -7.11
CA LEU A 609 10.68 29.07 -6.30
C LEU A 609 10.47 29.36 -4.82
N ARG A 610 9.97 28.33 -4.08
CA ARG A 610 9.82 28.32 -2.63
C ARG A 610 10.55 27.13 -2.00
N GLY A 611 10.64 27.13 -0.66
CA GLY A 611 11.18 25.99 0.11
C GLY A 611 12.71 25.89 0.14
N GLY A 612 13.45 26.89 -0.38
CA GLY A 612 14.91 27.01 -0.21
C GLY A 612 15.75 25.99 -1.00
N VAL A 613 15.15 25.04 -1.69
CA VAL A 613 15.85 24.05 -2.53
C VAL A 613 16.07 24.62 -3.92
N ALA A 614 17.33 24.62 -4.39
CA ALA A 614 17.65 25.13 -5.73
C ALA A 614 16.93 24.33 -6.83
N ALA A 615 16.49 25.04 -7.88
CA ALA A 615 15.81 24.41 -9.01
C ALA A 615 16.69 23.36 -9.70
N SER A 616 16.16 22.17 -9.88
CA SER A 616 16.81 21.09 -10.62
C SER A 616 16.33 21.10 -12.07
N ASN A 617 17.27 21.25 -13.01
CA ASN A 617 17.03 21.13 -14.44
C ASN A 617 17.60 19.80 -14.95
N GLN A 618 17.03 18.69 -14.47
CA GLN A 618 17.48 17.34 -14.77
C GLN A 618 16.34 16.48 -15.32
N VAL A 619 16.71 15.53 -16.15
CA VAL A 619 15.90 14.36 -16.48
C VAL A 619 16.30 13.22 -15.57
N GLU A 620 15.34 12.47 -15.09
CA GLU A 620 15.54 11.26 -14.28
C GLU A 620 15.06 10.02 -15.04
N LEU A 621 15.87 8.97 -15.02
CA LEU A 621 15.47 7.58 -15.26
C LEU A 621 15.41 6.87 -13.92
N LEU A 622 14.21 6.57 -13.44
CA LEU A 622 14.00 5.75 -12.26
C LEU A 622 13.78 4.30 -12.69
N ALA A 623 14.76 3.46 -12.44
CA ALA A 623 14.79 2.06 -12.85
C ALA A 623 14.56 1.12 -11.67
N PHE A 624 13.60 0.22 -11.82
CA PHE A 624 13.37 -0.91 -10.94
C PHE A 624 13.95 -2.14 -11.62
N LEU A 625 15.03 -2.67 -11.09
CA LEU A 625 15.83 -3.73 -11.73
C LEU A 625 15.78 -5.03 -10.93
N LYS A 626 15.44 -6.14 -11.60
CA LYS A 626 15.51 -7.50 -11.02
C LYS A 626 16.94 -8.05 -10.95
N GLU A 627 17.86 -7.51 -11.75
CA GLU A 627 19.26 -7.91 -11.86
C GLU A 627 20.12 -6.74 -12.38
N PRO A 628 21.45 -6.78 -12.26
CA PRO A 628 22.35 -5.75 -12.76
C PRO A 628 22.16 -5.40 -14.24
N GLY A 629 22.53 -4.17 -14.61
CA GLY A 629 22.45 -3.71 -15.99
C GLY A 629 23.00 -2.29 -16.15
N ARG A 630 23.13 -1.85 -17.39
CA ARG A 630 23.54 -0.47 -17.73
C ARG A 630 22.31 0.36 -18.07
N LEU A 631 22.17 1.48 -17.41
CA LEU A 631 21.15 2.50 -17.72
C LEU A 631 21.75 3.51 -18.69
N VAL A 632 20.95 3.94 -19.66
CA VAL A 632 21.35 4.95 -20.67
C VAL A 632 20.29 6.03 -20.75
N ILE A 633 20.71 7.29 -20.72
CA ILE A 633 19.89 8.47 -21.05
C ILE A 633 20.50 9.13 -22.29
N THR A 634 19.69 9.25 -23.36
CA THR A 634 20.09 9.90 -24.59
C THR A 634 19.24 11.14 -24.86
N GLN A 635 19.87 12.29 -25.04
CA GLN A 635 19.23 13.56 -25.38
C GLN A 635 19.94 14.20 -26.60
N GLY A 636 19.47 13.89 -27.81
CA GLY A 636 20.18 14.27 -29.03
C GLY A 636 21.56 13.60 -29.10
N THR A 637 22.63 14.39 -29.06
CA THR A 637 24.02 13.89 -29.06
C THR A 637 24.57 13.67 -27.64
N ASP A 638 23.87 14.11 -26.61
CA ASP A 638 24.29 13.86 -25.21
C ASP A 638 23.85 12.47 -24.79
N VAL A 639 24.82 11.59 -24.54
CA VAL A 639 24.57 10.21 -24.08
C VAL A 639 25.24 10.03 -22.73
N ARG A 640 24.46 9.66 -21.73
CA ARG A 640 24.93 9.39 -20.37
C ARG A 640 24.63 7.93 -20.02
N THR A 641 25.55 7.32 -19.27
CA THR A 641 25.43 5.92 -18.85
C THR A 641 25.71 5.76 -17.36
N LEU A 642 25.06 4.77 -16.75
CA LEU A 642 25.30 4.34 -15.37
C LEU A 642 25.28 2.82 -15.32
N ASP A 643 26.39 2.21 -14.88
CA ASP A 643 26.43 0.78 -14.60
C ASP A 643 25.85 0.51 -13.20
N VAL A 644 24.77 -0.26 -13.15
CA VAL A 644 24.10 -0.68 -11.91
C VAL A 644 24.52 -2.11 -11.61
N THR A 645 25.13 -2.32 -10.45
CA THR A 645 25.76 -3.59 -10.06
C THR A 645 24.87 -4.51 -9.23
N SER A 646 23.67 -4.07 -8.83
CA SER A 646 22.74 -4.84 -8.00
C SER A 646 21.29 -4.64 -8.44
N ALA A 647 20.45 -5.61 -8.12
CA ALA A 647 18.99 -5.46 -8.20
C ALA A 647 18.49 -4.37 -7.25
N GLY A 648 17.34 -3.76 -7.56
CA GLY A 648 16.72 -2.75 -6.71
C GLY A 648 16.22 -1.52 -7.48
N VAL A 649 15.97 -0.44 -6.74
CA VAL A 649 15.53 0.84 -7.29
C VAL A 649 16.73 1.77 -7.45
N THR A 650 16.96 2.24 -8.66
CA THR A 650 18.06 3.15 -9.01
C THR A 650 17.54 4.39 -9.72
N ALA A 651 17.86 5.57 -9.21
CA ALA A 651 17.62 6.84 -9.88
C ALA A 651 18.89 7.28 -10.62
N PHE A 652 18.78 7.54 -11.92
CA PHE A 652 19.86 8.04 -12.76
C PHE A 652 19.45 9.36 -13.38
N HIS A 653 20.30 10.38 -13.24
CA HIS A 653 20.01 11.74 -13.65
C HIS A 653 21.00 12.23 -14.73
N ALA A 654 20.49 13.07 -15.61
CA ALA A 654 21.28 13.81 -16.58
C ALA A 654 20.78 15.26 -16.67
N PRO A 655 21.62 16.24 -17.03
CA PRO A 655 21.14 17.60 -17.29
C PRO A 655 20.08 17.62 -18.40
N LEU A 656 19.05 18.45 -18.23
CA LEU A 656 17.99 18.62 -19.21
C LEU A 656 18.53 19.38 -20.44
N VAL A 657 18.48 18.77 -21.64
CA VAL A 657 18.99 19.31 -22.89
C VAL A 657 17.86 19.85 -23.75
N PRO A 658 17.74 21.19 -23.90
CA PRO A 658 16.72 21.81 -24.74
C PRO A 658 16.83 21.40 -26.21
N GLY A 659 15.68 21.31 -26.90
CA GLY A 659 15.59 20.92 -28.32
C GLY A 659 15.62 19.41 -28.53
N THR A 660 15.53 18.59 -27.48
CA THR A 660 15.60 17.13 -27.57
C THR A 660 14.35 16.46 -27.01
N THR A 661 14.19 15.19 -27.33
CA THR A 661 13.23 14.29 -26.68
C THR A 661 14.01 13.15 -26.03
N PRO A 662 14.03 13.07 -24.68
CA PRO A 662 14.82 12.08 -23.97
C PRO A 662 14.43 10.64 -24.31
N VAL A 663 15.43 9.78 -24.43
CA VAL A 663 15.31 8.33 -24.62
C VAL A 663 16.06 7.63 -23.50
N PHE A 664 15.48 6.57 -22.99
CA PHE A 664 15.95 5.81 -21.84
C PHE A 664 16.10 4.35 -22.21
N GLU A 665 17.19 3.72 -21.81
CA GLU A 665 17.41 2.30 -22.09
C GLU A 665 17.97 1.57 -20.87
N LEU A 666 17.58 0.31 -20.76
CA LEU A 666 18.26 -0.70 -19.96
C LEU A 666 19.01 -1.63 -20.92
N GLN A 667 20.30 -1.79 -20.70
CA GLN A 667 21.16 -2.66 -21.49
C GLN A 667 21.78 -3.75 -20.63
N ARG A 668 21.92 -4.96 -21.21
CA ARG A 668 22.67 -6.08 -20.62
C ARG A 668 23.52 -6.75 -21.70
N ASN A 669 24.78 -7.02 -21.38
CA ASN A 669 25.74 -7.60 -22.34
C ASN A 669 25.81 -6.85 -23.69
N GLY A 670 25.69 -5.52 -23.64
CA GLY A 670 25.71 -4.68 -24.82
C GLY A 670 24.41 -4.66 -25.64
N VAL A 671 23.35 -5.35 -25.18
CA VAL A 671 22.06 -5.40 -25.87
C VAL A 671 21.02 -4.58 -25.10
N THR A 672 20.25 -3.75 -25.79
CA THR A 672 19.11 -3.04 -25.22
C THR A 672 17.97 -4.03 -24.94
N VAL A 673 17.65 -4.25 -23.65
CA VAL A 673 16.57 -5.14 -23.21
C VAL A 673 15.25 -4.38 -22.95
N GLN A 674 15.33 -3.09 -22.65
CA GLN A 674 14.17 -2.20 -22.59
C GLN A 674 14.54 -0.82 -23.14
N ARG A 675 13.60 -0.21 -23.84
CA ARG A 675 13.72 1.15 -24.38
C ARG A 675 12.43 1.91 -24.13
N LEU A 676 12.55 3.13 -23.64
CA LEU A 676 11.47 4.05 -23.34
C LEU A 676 11.82 5.42 -23.91
N GLN A 677 10.89 6.06 -24.60
CA GLN A 677 11.04 7.42 -25.10
C GLN A 677 10.03 8.33 -24.43
N SER A 678 10.47 9.50 -24.02
CA SER A 678 9.57 10.51 -23.48
C SER A 678 8.52 10.91 -24.53
N THR A 679 7.29 11.11 -24.09
CA THR A 679 6.22 11.70 -24.90
C THR A 679 6.28 13.25 -24.90
N THR A 680 7.10 13.83 -24.02
CA THR A 680 7.22 15.28 -23.85
C THR A 680 8.58 15.77 -24.34
N PRO A 681 8.63 16.54 -25.44
CA PRO A 681 9.89 17.16 -25.88
C PRO A 681 10.34 18.27 -24.92
N VAL A 682 11.64 18.43 -24.79
CA VAL A 682 12.27 19.53 -24.03
C VAL A 682 12.46 20.74 -24.94
N VAL A 683 11.80 21.84 -24.66
CA VAL A 683 11.86 23.04 -25.49
C VAL A 683 12.86 24.06 -24.93
N ALA A 684 13.54 24.81 -25.81
CA ALA A 684 14.51 25.84 -25.41
C ALA A 684 13.84 27.12 -24.88
N GLN A 685 12.64 27.42 -25.37
CA GLN A 685 11.81 28.52 -24.92
C GLN A 685 10.36 28.08 -24.86
N THR A 686 9.54 28.73 -24.09
CA THR A 686 8.12 28.37 -23.94
C THR A 686 7.22 29.61 -24.13
N VAL A 687 5.96 29.39 -24.49
CA VAL A 687 4.98 30.47 -24.49
C VAL A 687 4.55 30.79 -23.06
N TYR A 688 4.24 29.75 -22.31
CA TYR A 688 3.85 29.84 -20.90
C TYR A 688 4.73 28.94 -20.05
N GLN A 689 5.16 29.43 -18.90
CA GLN A 689 5.91 28.61 -17.96
C GLN A 689 5.07 27.44 -17.43
N ASP A 690 5.70 26.29 -17.44
CA ASP A 690 5.18 25.03 -16.91
C ASP A 690 6.29 24.31 -16.16
N PHE A 691 6.24 24.36 -14.83
CA PHE A 691 7.29 23.77 -13.99
C PHE A 691 6.89 22.41 -13.39
N MET A 692 5.79 21.87 -13.89
CA MET A 692 5.36 20.50 -13.58
C MET A 692 6.37 19.48 -14.11
N TYR A 693 6.59 18.42 -13.36
CA TYR A 693 7.27 17.23 -13.85
C TYR A 693 6.32 16.37 -14.67
N HIS A 694 6.64 16.16 -15.94
CA HIS A 694 6.03 15.15 -16.80
C HIS A 694 6.65 13.79 -16.51
N ALA A 695 5.88 12.74 -16.62
CA ALA A 695 6.33 11.39 -16.34
C ALA A 695 5.79 10.38 -17.36
N GLY A 696 6.50 9.27 -17.50
CA GLY A 696 6.05 8.17 -18.33
C GLY A 696 6.82 6.88 -18.06
N GLY A 697 6.42 5.82 -18.74
CA GLY A 697 6.96 4.48 -18.52
C GLY A 697 6.02 3.59 -17.73
N GLY A 698 6.61 2.61 -17.04
CA GLY A 698 5.84 1.58 -16.38
C GLY A 698 5.54 0.38 -17.27
N ARG A 699 4.74 -0.54 -16.77
CA ARG A 699 4.37 -1.78 -17.48
C ARG A 699 3.02 -1.65 -18.14
N SER A 700 2.90 -2.20 -19.36
CA SER A 700 1.60 -2.30 -20.04
C SER A 700 0.76 -3.40 -19.38
N CYS A 701 -0.41 -3.04 -18.88
CA CYS A 701 -1.39 -3.94 -18.26
C CYS A 701 -2.77 -3.30 -18.19
N ALA A 702 -3.79 -4.08 -17.91
CA ALA A 702 -5.13 -3.55 -17.60
C ALA A 702 -5.14 -2.90 -16.22
N ARG A 703 -5.58 -1.65 -16.15
CA ARG A 703 -5.67 -0.87 -14.91
C ARG A 703 -7.09 -0.30 -14.72
N PRO A 704 -7.50 0.00 -13.48
CA PRO A 704 -8.79 0.64 -13.20
C PRO A 704 -8.99 1.97 -13.86
#